data_a10adbc93c44b76ef3e8106f5a834d67
#
_entry.id   a10adbc93c44b76ef3e8106f5a834d67
#
_cell.length_a   1.000
_cell.length_b   1.000
_cell.length_c   1.000
_cell.angle_alpha   90.00
_cell.angle_beta   90.00
_cell.angle_gamma   90.00
#
_symmetry.space_group_name_H-M   'P 1'
#
loop_
_entity.id
_entity.type
_entity.pdbx_description
1 polymer ?
#
loop_
_entity_poly.entity_id
_entity_poly.type
_entity_poly.pdbx_seq_one_letter_code
_entity_poly.pdbx_strand_id
1 'polypeptide(L)'
;MTRILQMKNSITSILLLFVITPIIAQSTISGRVTDDFNAPLPFANIVLQQKGNETFVEGVVSDDDGAYVFENIKNGTYSIEVSVLGFKVKKTEEFELTQNKNTDFALEEEAQSLNEVVVKSKRPIIRQTAEKLVVDLENSEMINTSLQDVMRKVPGVLVTNNGISIAGNRGVRILINGKTTEYMDVQTLLRDFPADNIAKIEVVEQPGAEYEASGSGAIINIILKKNVRLGTHGNLNTWLGEDQGFEYGTGVSIASYKNKLNWQGSINHSRPTWRDDLFLVRTVGDETYDQATIEPYNPSNLRISGNVDFYINTKNIIGVGGRYNTRTSNRIASSKTLISDPTSSNVLFSENNFEIDRFDFNFNPYYEYKSDSDKLLVDFNYINFKNDNTNTLSDVAGSTIPFTNRKYNQQGKYTIKTYRIDYTKTFSDELSLSLGTRYADVSTDNDLQSFSENTSSTFEFNENESSQFLIDETILALYTKANATFGKWSFSGGVRYEDSNTDGNSIFMKNETLVSTVKKRPIKKIFPSASISREISEALGANISYSYRIRRPSYGSLNSFAEFLDPYSASQGNPNLTPSYTNKYQFNLTYEGQPFFAIGYSDTEDAIFELIQQDDATAQIRQMEVNVENNANWNFRLFGPLSFIKGVEGFTGFIVINTDYESSTHSIDLNKWSLIWFTQASYELPYEINFEVSGSYGTGALEEGVEVDWFADLDFSFGKKFLDDQLKVNLGFSKVLNRGFVGVIDYGNVNASLESNGSRQNVQLRLAYNFGSKFGKSKTDRNSTQEEDRIQDDN
;
A
#
# COMPACT_ATOMS: atom_id res chain seq x y z
N MET A 1 -36.14 49.64 71.61
CA MET A 1 -37.53 49.13 71.54
C MET A 1 -38.43 50.24 71.01
N THR A 2 -38.32 50.58 69.67
CA THR A 2 -39.26 51.55 69.02
C THR A 2 -38.70 51.81 67.61
N ARG A 3 -38.92 50.88 66.66
CA ARG A 3 -38.71 51.10 65.19
C ARG A 3 -39.15 49.89 64.38
N ILE A 4 -40.29 49.30 64.68
CA ILE A 4 -40.93 48.23 63.88
C ILE A 4 -42.42 48.48 63.84
N LEU A 5 -42.85 49.56 63.23
CA LEU A 5 -44.31 49.80 63.01
C LEU A 5 -44.59 50.83 61.91
N GLN A 6 -43.74 51.01 60.91
CA GLN A 6 -44.03 51.87 59.77
C GLN A 6 -43.78 51.25 58.41
N MET A 7 -43.70 49.92 58.25
CA MET A 7 -43.50 49.25 56.98
C MET A 7 -44.64 48.28 56.56
N LYS A 8 -45.89 48.59 56.94
CA LYS A 8 -47.02 47.71 56.61
C LYS A 8 -48.00 48.26 55.58
N ASN A 9 -47.91 49.54 55.14
CA ASN A 9 -48.84 50.12 54.19
C ASN A 9 -48.24 50.48 52.79
N SER A 10 -47.05 50.12 52.46
CA SER A 10 -46.44 50.37 51.14
C SER A 10 -46.29 49.12 50.24
N ILE A 11 -46.69 47.92 50.75
CA ILE A 11 -46.57 46.67 49.96
C ILE A 11 -47.84 46.31 49.20
N THR A 12 -49.01 46.90 49.55
CA THR A 12 -50.29 46.59 48.90
C THR A 12 -50.57 47.41 47.63
N SER A 13 -49.81 48.46 47.33
CA SER A 13 -49.97 49.24 46.07
C SER A 13 -48.99 48.90 44.93
N ILE A 14 -48.03 47.98 45.19
CA ILE A 14 -47.05 47.52 44.15
C ILE A 14 -47.51 46.20 43.53
N LEU A 15 -48.55 45.54 44.06
CA LEU A 15 -48.93 44.20 43.57
C LEU A 15 -50.08 44.27 42.53
N LEU A 16 -50.48 45.44 42.07
CA LEU A 16 -51.52 45.59 41.04
C LEU A 16 -51.10 46.18 39.72
N LEU A 17 -49.75 46.23 39.45
CA LEU A 17 -49.18 46.74 38.18
C LEU A 17 -48.40 45.67 37.39
N PHE A 18 -48.66 44.40 37.64
CA PHE A 18 -47.99 43.32 36.93
C PHE A 18 -48.99 42.31 36.36
N VAL A 19 -49.87 42.72 35.48
CA VAL A 19 -50.52 41.77 34.56
C VAL A 19 -51.08 42.56 33.37
N ILE A 20 -50.19 42.83 32.39
CA ILE A 20 -50.47 42.81 30.96
C ILE A 20 -49.14 42.60 30.28
N THR A 21 -48.53 41.40 30.33
CA THR A 21 -47.62 40.94 29.28
C THR A 21 -48.53 40.48 28.15
N PRO A 22 -48.37 40.98 26.94
CA PRO A 22 -49.02 40.36 25.81
C PRO A 22 -48.46 38.92 25.70
N ILE A 23 -49.31 37.93 25.85
CA ILE A 23 -49.01 36.56 25.44
C ILE A 23 -48.82 36.64 23.95
N ILE A 24 -47.58 36.72 23.52
CA ILE A 24 -47.23 36.52 22.12
C ILE A 24 -47.53 35.04 21.89
N ALA A 25 -48.62 34.74 21.23
CA ALA A 25 -48.94 33.37 20.82
C ALA A 25 -47.83 32.90 19.89
N GLN A 26 -46.99 32.00 20.39
CA GLN A 26 -45.98 31.28 19.60
C GLN A 26 -46.62 29.97 19.14
N SER A 27 -46.49 29.70 17.83
CA SER A 27 -47.08 28.52 17.23
C SER A 27 -45.97 27.52 16.88
N THR A 28 -46.34 26.27 16.81
CA THR A 28 -45.44 25.17 16.38
C THR A 28 -45.87 24.70 15.00
N ILE A 29 -44.91 24.47 14.11
CA ILE A 29 -45.12 23.82 12.83
C ILE A 29 -44.42 22.45 12.87
N SER A 30 -45.18 21.39 12.64
CA SER A 30 -44.66 20.02 12.63
C SER A 30 -45.16 19.25 11.41
N GLY A 31 -44.57 18.11 11.14
CA GLY A 31 -45.01 17.24 10.03
C GLY A 31 -44.05 16.09 9.81
N ARG A 32 -44.29 15.35 8.73
CA ARG A 32 -43.46 14.23 8.32
C ARG A 32 -43.09 14.36 6.82
N VAL A 33 -41.88 13.98 6.48
CA VAL A 33 -41.42 13.89 5.09
C VAL A 33 -41.32 12.42 4.69
N THR A 34 -41.97 12.05 3.60
CA THR A 34 -42.01 10.68 3.05
C THR A 34 -41.72 10.68 1.55
N ASP A 35 -41.44 9.53 0.98
CA ASP A 35 -41.46 9.30 -0.48
C ASP A 35 -42.90 9.02 -0.97
N ASP A 36 -43.06 8.79 -2.27
CA ASP A 36 -44.33 8.44 -2.92
C ASP A 36 -44.92 7.11 -2.45
N PHE A 37 -44.17 6.28 -1.76
CA PHE A 37 -44.60 5.01 -1.19
C PHE A 37 -44.85 5.08 0.30
N ASN A 38 -44.89 6.30 0.88
CA ASN A 38 -45.02 6.57 2.29
C ASN A 38 -43.86 6.03 3.17
N ALA A 39 -42.71 5.75 2.60
CA ALA A 39 -41.51 5.46 3.39
C ALA A 39 -40.93 6.76 3.97
N PRO A 40 -40.57 6.83 5.26
CA PRO A 40 -40.02 8.03 5.85
C PRO A 40 -38.70 8.42 5.18
N LEU A 41 -38.53 9.73 4.94
CA LEU A 41 -37.29 10.32 4.42
C LEU A 41 -36.56 11.01 5.56
N PRO A 42 -35.56 10.35 6.16
CA PRO A 42 -34.70 10.95 7.16
C PRO A 42 -33.76 11.97 6.53
N PHE A 43 -33.34 12.95 7.34
CA PHE A 43 -32.36 13.97 6.97
C PHE A 43 -32.80 14.87 5.79
N ALA A 44 -34.10 15.01 5.56
CA ALA A 44 -34.62 16.03 4.65
C ALA A 44 -34.35 17.40 5.27
N ASN A 45 -33.89 18.37 4.49
CA ASN A 45 -33.76 19.77 4.91
C ASN A 45 -35.08 20.45 4.75
N ILE A 46 -35.65 20.99 5.83
CA ILE A 46 -36.88 21.75 5.86
C ILE A 46 -36.54 23.19 6.25
N VAL A 47 -36.87 24.13 5.36
CA VAL A 47 -36.55 25.55 5.53
C VAL A 47 -37.84 26.34 5.63
N LEU A 48 -38.00 27.13 6.70
CA LEU A 48 -39.11 28.04 6.92
C LEU A 48 -38.73 29.44 6.40
N GLN A 49 -39.52 30.01 5.51
CA GLN A 49 -39.31 31.33 4.91
C GLN A 49 -40.48 32.26 5.22
N GLN A 50 -40.22 33.54 5.50
CA GLN A 50 -41.24 34.54 5.75
C GLN A 50 -41.53 35.37 4.47
N LYS A 51 -42.84 35.70 4.28
CA LYS A 51 -43.26 36.53 3.15
C LYS A 51 -42.65 37.94 3.19
N GLY A 52 -42.19 38.38 2.01
CA GLY A 52 -41.76 39.77 1.79
C GLY A 52 -40.29 39.93 1.39
N ASN A 53 -39.40 38.99 1.69
CA ASN A 53 -37.99 38.99 1.22
C ASN A 53 -37.41 37.60 0.98
N GLU A 54 -38.23 36.54 0.99
CA GLU A 54 -37.73 35.15 1.08
C GLU A 54 -36.67 34.97 2.16
N THR A 55 -36.85 35.68 3.27
CA THR A 55 -35.86 35.70 4.35
C THR A 55 -35.96 34.38 5.08
N PHE A 56 -34.83 33.68 5.17
CA PHE A 56 -34.65 32.49 6.00
C PHE A 56 -35.04 32.82 7.44
N VAL A 57 -35.95 32.04 8.01
CA VAL A 57 -36.36 32.16 9.41
C VAL A 57 -35.67 31.11 10.26
N GLU A 58 -35.84 29.85 9.86
CA GLU A 58 -35.29 28.68 10.58
C GLU A 58 -35.20 27.50 9.63
N GLY A 59 -34.21 26.62 9.84
CA GLY A 59 -34.04 25.36 9.13
C GLY A 59 -33.94 24.20 10.11
N VAL A 60 -34.68 23.12 9.86
CA VAL A 60 -34.62 21.88 10.62
C VAL A 60 -34.36 20.71 9.68
N VAL A 61 -33.96 19.59 10.26
CA VAL A 61 -33.72 18.34 9.52
C VAL A 61 -34.68 17.28 10.07
N SER A 62 -35.31 16.49 9.18
CA SER A 62 -36.16 15.37 9.61
C SER A 62 -35.35 14.28 10.31
N ASP A 63 -35.94 13.70 11.33
CA ASP A 63 -35.39 12.57 12.09
C ASP A 63 -35.44 11.23 11.31
N ASP A 64 -35.04 10.13 11.98
CA ASP A 64 -35.03 8.77 11.39
C ASP A 64 -36.45 8.30 10.96
N ASP A 65 -37.51 8.84 11.53
CA ASP A 65 -38.91 8.56 11.18
C ASP A 65 -39.48 9.56 10.17
N GLY A 66 -38.63 10.46 9.64
CA GLY A 66 -39.02 11.52 8.72
C GLY A 66 -39.73 12.69 9.40
N ALA A 67 -39.87 12.74 10.73
CA ALA A 67 -40.59 13.80 11.44
C ALA A 67 -39.73 15.06 11.60
N TYR A 68 -40.39 16.23 11.60
CA TYR A 68 -39.75 17.52 11.83
C TYR A 68 -40.62 18.45 12.66
N VAL A 69 -39.99 19.40 13.34
CA VAL A 69 -40.69 20.40 14.15
C VAL A 69 -39.94 21.73 14.15
N PHE A 70 -40.70 22.84 13.95
CA PHE A 70 -40.26 24.19 14.23
C PHE A 70 -41.02 24.67 15.48
N GLU A 71 -40.29 25.10 16.48
CA GLU A 71 -40.86 25.55 17.74
C GLU A 71 -40.81 27.08 17.89
N ASN A 72 -41.72 27.65 18.62
CA ASN A 72 -41.73 29.08 18.98
C ASN A 72 -41.81 30.05 17.80
N ILE A 73 -42.46 29.66 16.70
CA ILE A 73 -42.62 30.51 15.51
C ILE A 73 -43.71 31.61 15.80
N LYS A 74 -43.34 32.83 15.44
CA LYS A 74 -44.26 33.98 15.59
C LYS A 74 -45.40 33.88 14.58
N ASN A 75 -46.57 34.43 14.91
CA ASN A 75 -47.65 34.55 13.94
C ASN A 75 -47.22 35.40 12.75
N GLY A 76 -47.54 34.96 11.55
CA GLY A 76 -47.10 35.59 10.31
C GLY A 76 -47.41 34.75 9.08
N THR A 77 -47.02 35.24 7.90
CA THR A 77 -47.21 34.51 6.64
C THR A 77 -45.88 33.83 6.28
N TYR A 78 -45.93 32.52 6.06
CA TYR A 78 -44.78 31.68 5.82
C TYR A 78 -44.95 30.74 4.63
N SER A 79 -43.84 30.25 4.11
CA SER A 79 -43.80 29.09 3.24
C SER A 79 -42.72 28.12 3.73
N ILE A 80 -42.91 26.83 3.47
CA ILE A 80 -41.94 25.77 3.82
C ILE A 80 -41.42 25.18 2.55
N GLU A 81 -40.09 25.07 2.48
CA GLU A 81 -39.38 24.40 1.39
C GLU A 81 -38.70 23.14 1.93
N VAL A 82 -38.94 22.01 1.28
CA VAL A 82 -38.37 20.72 1.66
C VAL A 82 -37.49 20.20 0.53
N SER A 83 -36.26 19.86 0.87
CA SER A 83 -35.33 19.31 -0.08
C SER A 83 -34.62 18.10 0.49
N VAL A 84 -34.47 17.05 -0.31
CA VAL A 84 -33.69 15.86 -0.02
C VAL A 84 -33.01 15.38 -1.28
N LEU A 85 -31.80 14.85 -1.15
CA LEU A 85 -31.04 14.41 -2.30
C LEU A 85 -31.71 13.24 -3.03
N GLY A 86 -31.92 13.38 -4.33
CA GLY A 86 -32.60 12.37 -5.17
C GLY A 86 -34.11 12.56 -5.26
N PHE A 87 -34.67 13.66 -4.71
CA PHE A 87 -36.08 13.99 -4.75
C PHE A 87 -36.29 15.41 -5.24
N LYS A 88 -37.45 15.67 -5.87
CA LYS A 88 -37.81 17.01 -6.30
C LYS A 88 -38.05 17.90 -5.09
N VAL A 89 -37.47 19.11 -5.15
CA VAL A 89 -37.73 20.12 -4.12
C VAL A 89 -39.22 20.46 -4.10
N LYS A 90 -39.83 20.44 -2.93
CA LYS A 90 -41.23 20.77 -2.77
C LYS A 90 -41.38 22.01 -1.87
N LYS A 91 -42.14 22.99 -2.33
CA LYS A 91 -42.44 24.24 -1.59
C LYS A 91 -43.94 24.35 -1.40
N THR A 92 -44.36 24.75 -0.18
CA THR A 92 -45.78 25.07 0.07
C THR A 92 -46.16 26.40 -0.58
N GLU A 93 -47.45 26.56 -0.85
CA GLU A 93 -47.97 27.89 -1.02
C GLU A 93 -47.81 28.68 0.30
N GLU A 94 -47.87 30.03 0.21
CA GLU A 94 -47.81 30.86 1.39
C GLU A 94 -49.07 30.60 2.29
N PHE A 95 -48.85 30.45 3.57
CA PHE A 95 -49.92 30.26 4.55
C PHE A 95 -49.75 31.19 5.75
N GLU A 96 -50.86 31.57 6.34
CA GLU A 96 -50.89 32.38 7.58
C GLU A 96 -50.81 31.46 8.77
N LEU A 97 -49.83 31.65 9.64
CA LEU A 97 -49.66 30.92 10.90
C LEU A 97 -50.28 31.74 12.05
N THR A 98 -51.38 31.23 12.57
CA THR A 98 -52.12 31.83 13.71
C THR A 98 -52.32 30.84 14.87
N GLN A 99 -52.07 29.57 14.64
CA GLN A 99 -52.10 28.45 15.56
C GLN A 99 -51.19 27.33 15.10
N ASN A 100 -50.99 26.32 15.92
CA ASN A 100 -50.16 25.15 15.55
C ASN A 100 -50.66 24.54 14.25
N LYS A 101 -49.66 24.19 13.36
CA LYS A 101 -49.93 23.66 12.04
C LYS A 101 -49.14 22.35 11.82
N ASN A 102 -49.88 21.35 11.32
CA ASN A 102 -49.22 20.14 10.81
C ASN A 102 -49.16 20.19 9.27
N THR A 103 -47.98 19.88 8.68
CA THR A 103 -47.78 19.92 7.21
C THR A 103 -46.88 18.75 6.83
N ASP A 104 -47.46 17.73 6.18
CA ASP A 104 -46.67 16.58 5.70
C ASP A 104 -46.27 16.78 4.23
N PHE A 105 -45.14 16.19 3.88
CA PHE A 105 -44.57 16.26 2.53
C PHE A 105 -44.33 14.86 2.00
N ALA A 106 -44.96 14.52 0.86
CA ALA A 106 -44.57 13.40 0.05
C ALA A 106 -43.72 13.93 -1.13
N LEU A 107 -42.50 13.44 -1.26
CA LEU A 107 -41.54 13.87 -2.30
C LEU A 107 -41.47 12.83 -3.40
N GLU A 108 -41.53 13.31 -4.65
CA GLU A 108 -41.31 12.45 -5.85
C GLU A 108 -39.83 12.26 -6.09
N GLU A 109 -39.41 11.04 -6.42
CA GLU A 109 -38.03 10.80 -6.87
C GLU A 109 -37.73 11.61 -8.13
N GLU A 110 -36.63 12.33 -8.14
CA GLU A 110 -36.17 13.09 -9.31
C GLU A 110 -34.99 12.37 -9.97
N ALA A 111 -35.26 11.74 -11.10
CA ALA A 111 -34.20 11.27 -11.99
C ALA A 111 -33.58 12.44 -12.76
N GLN A 112 -33.07 13.47 -12.09
CA GLN A 112 -32.35 14.54 -12.77
C GLN A 112 -30.87 14.17 -12.97
N SER A 113 -30.49 14.07 -14.24
CA SER A 113 -29.12 14.32 -14.66
C SER A 113 -28.83 15.80 -14.44
N LEU A 114 -28.32 16.14 -13.24
CA LEU A 114 -27.74 17.46 -13.03
C LEU A 114 -26.46 17.52 -13.89
N ASN A 115 -26.49 18.38 -14.91
CA ASN A 115 -25.30 18.88 -15.58
C ASN A 115 -24.55 19.79 -14.59
N GLU A 116 -24.05 19.19 -13.52
CA GLU A 116 -23.10 19.85 -12.66
C GLU A 116 -21.76 19.79 -13.37
N VAL A 117 -21.17 20.95 -13.63
CA VAL A 117 -19.76 21.04 -14.01
C VAL A 117 -18.96 20.55 -12.79
N VAL A 118 -18.78 19.25 -12.69
CA VAL A 118 -17.80 18.66 -11.80
C VAL A 118 -16.46 19.10 -12.38
N VAL A 119 -15.84 20.09 -11.76
CA VAL A 119 -14.43 20.37 -12.00
C VAL A 119 -13.70 19.14 -11.41
N LYS A 120 -13.65 18.07 -12.18
CA LYS A 120 -12.76 16.95 -11.89
C LYS A 120 -11.36 17.54 -12.01
N SER A 121 -10.65 17.62 -10.89
CA SER A 121 -9.22 17.85 -10.97
C SER A 121 -8.64 16.71 -11.78
N LYS A 122 -8.13 16.96 -12.97
CA LYS A 122 -7.44 15.97 -13.80
C LYS A 122 -6.17 15.44 -13.11
N ARG A 123 -5.77 16.08 -12.01
CA ARG A 123 -4.58 15.73 -11.23
C ARG A 123 -4.96 15.01 -9.96
N PRO A 124 -4.23 13.98 -9.57
CA PRO A 124 -4.31 13.50 -8.21
C PRO A 124 -3.91 14.65 -7.28
N ILE A 125 -4.68 14.85 -6.22
CA ILE A 125 -4.29 15.77 -5.17
C ILE A 125 -3.14 15.12 -4.42
N ILE A 126 -1.93 15.65 -4.62
CA ILE A 126 -0.73 15.20 -3.90
C ILE A 126 -0.48 16.23 -2.81
N ARG A 127 -0.45 15.78 -1.56
CA ARG A 127 -0.15 16.66 -0.42
C ARG A 127 0.78 15.97 0.55
N GLN A 128 1.72 16.73 1.09
CA GLN A 128 2.61 16.31 2.16
C GLN A 128 2.00 16.76 3.50
N THR A 129 1.76 15.81 4.38
CA THR A 129 1.48 16.06 5.79
C THR A 129 2.77 16.01 6.62
N ALA A 130 2.70 16.19 7.93
CA ALA A 130 3.87 16.05 8.80
C ALA A 130 4.55 14.68 8.67
N GLU A 131 3.79 13.63 8.37
CA GLU A 131 4.26 12.24 8.44
C GLU A 131 4.26 11.52 7.09
N LYS A 132 3.38 11.90 6.17
CA LYS A 132 3.15 11.13 4.93
C LYS A 132 2.85 11.99 3.71
N LEU A 133 3.19 11.48 2.55
CA LEU A 133 2.73 11.99 1.27
C LEU A 133 1.42 11.27 0.93
N VAL A 134 0.35 12.02 0.73
CA VAL A 134 -0.98 11.50 0.36
C VAL A 134 -1.23 11.76 -1.12
N VAL A 135 -1.54 10.73 -1.87
CA VAL A 135 -1.95 10.77 -3.28
C VAL A 135 -3.40 10.35 -3.36
N ASP A 136 -4.30 11.31 -3.53
CA ASP A 136 -5.73 11.08 -3.66
C ASP A 136 -6.06 10.62 -5.09
N LEU A 137 -6.68 9.45 -5.20
CA LEU A 137 -7.05 8.83 -6.48
C LEU A 137 -8.55 8.85 -6.76
N GLU A 138 -9.39 9.24 -5.81
CA GLU A 138 -10.85 9.16 -5.98
C GLU A 138 -11.36 9.94 -7.19
N ASN A 139 -10.73 11.09 -7.45
CA ASN A 139 -11.09 12.00 -8.53
C ASN A 139 -10.03 12.04 -9.66
N SER A 140 -9.08 11.10 -9.65
CA SER A 140 -8.00 11.02 -10.64
C SER A 140 -8.35 10.07 -11.79
N GLU A 141 -7.88 10.37 -12.98
CA GLU A 141 -7.95 9.46 -14.13
C GLU A 141 -7.04 8.25 -14.00
N MET A 142 -6.09 8.27 -13.07
CA MET A 142 -5.18 7.17 -12.76
C MET A 142 -5.87 5.89 -12.25
N ILE A 143 -7.15 5.97 -11.88
CA ILE A 143 -7.95 4.82 -11.40
C ILE A 143 -8.09 3.69 -12.43
N ASN A 144 -7.71 3.91 -13.69
CA ASN A 144 -7.99 3.01 -14.79
C ASN A 144 -6.81 2.11 -15.15
N THR A 145 -5.74 2.16 -14.35
CA THR A 145 -4.49 1.45 -14.60
C THR A 145 -4.22 0.41 -13.51
N SER A 146 -3.10 -0.28 -13.57
CA SER A 146 -2.65 -1.16 -12.49
C SER A 146 -2.14 -0.33 -11.30
N LEU A 147 -2.06 -0.95 -10.13
CA LEU A 147 -1.38 -0.33 -8.99
C LEU A 147 0.07 0.04 -9.34
N GLN A 148 0.76 -0.77 -10.14
CA GLN A 148 2.11 -0.50 -10.61
C GLN A 148 2.19 0.83 -11.37
N ASP A 149 1.27 1.07 -12.31
CA ASP A 149 1.23 2.29 -13.10
C ASP A 149 0.93 3.51 -12.21
N VAL A 150 0.06 3.34 -11.22
CA VAL A 150 -0.20 4.39 -10.23
C VAL A 150 1.05 4.67 -9.41
N MET A 151 1.75 3.63 -8.92
CA MET A 151 2.97 3.80 -8.12
C MET A 151 4.07 4.52 -8.87
N ARG A 152 4.23 4.25 -10.16
CA ARG A 152 5.16 4.99 -11.03
C ARG A 152 4.88 6.48 -11.07
N LYS A 153 3.63 6.88 -10.78
CA LYS A 153 3.15 8.26 -10.80
C LYS A 153 3.26 8.96 -9.44
N VAL A 154 3.68 8.27 -8.41
CA VAL A 154 3.85 8.84 -7.07
C VAL A 154 5.24 9.46 -6.95
N PRO A 155 5.36 10.76 -6.59
CA PRO A 155 6.65 11.39 -6.43
C PRO A 155 7.57 10.65 -5.46
N GLY A 156 8.81 10.37 -5.89
CA GLY A 156 9.81 9.69 -5.07
C GLY A 156 9.69 8.17 -5.01
N VAL A 157 8.66 7.59 -5.63
CA VAL A 157 8.51 6.13 -5.75
C VAL A 157 9.12 5.66 -7.07
N LEU A 158 10.05 4.73 -7.00
CA LEU A 158 10.67 4.08 -8.17
C LEU A 158 10.18 2.64 -8.21
N VAL A 159 9.56 2.26 -9.31
CA VAL A 159 9.12 0.89 -9.58
C VAL A 159 10.05 0.29 -10.63
N THR A 160 10.84 -0.67 -10.22
CA THR A 160 11.79 -1.40 -11.06
C THR A 160 11.35 -2.85 -11.24
N ASN A 161 12.04 -3.59 -12.07
CA ASN A 161 11.83 -5.04 -12.23
C ASN A 161 12.08 -5.81 -10.93
N ASN A 162 12.96 -5.31 -10.06
CA ASN A 162 13.33 -5.94 -8.80
C ASN A 162 12.47 -5.51 -7.60
N GLY A 163 11.47 -4.66 -7.81
CA GLY A 163 10.59 -4.21 -6.74
C GLY A 163 10.27 -2.72 -6.77
N ILE A 164 9.89 -2.25 -5.61
CA ILE A 164 9.57 -0.85 -5.38
C ILE A 164 10.57 -0.27 -4.39
N SER A 165 11.05 0.92 -4.68
CA SER A 165 11.89 1.68 -3.77
C SER A 165 11.35 3.09 -3.59
N ILE A 166 11.60 3.68 -2.43
CA ILE A 166 11.26 5.08 -2.15
C ILE A 166 12.57 5.81 -1.87
N ALA A 167 12.88 6.78 -2.70
CA ALA A 167 14.10 7.57 -2.59
C ALA A 167 15.40 6.72 -2.54
N GLY A 168 15.43 5.63 -3.31
CA GLY A 168 16.56 4.70 -3.33
C GLY A 168 16.59 3.69 -2.17
N ASN A 169 15.73 3.84 -1.17
CA ASN A 169 15.62 2.86 -0.09
C ASN A 169 14.78 1.67 -0.57
N ARG A 170 15.36 0.49 -0.54
CA ARG A 170 14.70 -0.79 -0.77
C ARG A 170 14.01 -1.29 0.51
N GLY A 171 13.26 -2.36 0.41
CA GLY A 171 12.53 -2.93 1.54
C GLY A 171 11.30 -2.11 1.91
N VAL A 172 10.66 -1.48 0.92
CA VAL A 172 9.38 -0.79 1.08
C VAL A 172 8.30 -1.80 1.44
N ARG A 173 7.58 -1.53 2.53
CA ARG A 173 6.45 -2.36 2.95
C ARG A 173 5.17 -1.82 2.34
N ILE A 174 4.38 -2.70 1.74
CA ILE A 174 3.06 -2.34 1.24
C ILE A 174 2.01 -2.79 2.25
N LEU A 175 1.15 -1.88 2.65
CA LEU A 175 -0.02 -2.15 3.48
C LEU A 175 -1.28 -1.94 2.66
N ILE A 176 -2.33 -2.67 2.98
CA ILE A 176 -3.68 -2.44 2.47
C ILE A 176 -4.58 -2.13 3.66
N ASN A 177 -5.11 -0.91 3.73
CA ASN A 177 -5.88 -0.40 4.88
C ASN A 177 -5.13 -0.56 6.21
N GLY A 178 -3.82 -0.30 6.23
CA GLY A 178 -2.95 -0.43 7.40
C GLY A 178 -2.57 -1.87 7.77
N LYS A 179 -2.90 -2.86 6.95
CA LYS A 179 -2.58 -4.29 7.20
C LYS A 179 -1.42 -4.74 6.33
N THR A 180 -0.51 -5.53 6.92
CA THR A 180 0.68 -6.02 6.21
C THR A 180 0.37 -6.94 5.03
N THR A 181 1.22 -6.87 3.99
CA THR A 181 1.19 -7.76 2.82
C THR A 181 2.50 -8.55 2.67
N GLU A 182 3.34 -8.64 3.72
CA GLU A 182 4.69 -9.23 3.68
C GLU A 182 4.77 -10.66 3.15
N TYR A 183 3.69 -11.40 3.21
CA TYR A 183 3.53 -12.76 2.64
C TYR A 183 3.09 -12.74 1.17
N MET A 184 2.92 -11.56 0.57
CA MET A 184 2.59 -11.42 -0.85
C MET A 184 3.84 -11.01 -1.62
N ASP A 185 4.05 -11.63 -2.76
CA ASP A 185 5.00 -11.11 -3.73
C ASP A 185 4.58 -9.69 -4.17
N VAL A 186 5.45 -8.73 -3.89
CA VAL A 186 5.21 -7.30 -4.16
C VAL A 186 4.96 -7.06 -5.65
N GLN A 187 5.68 -7.74 -6.53
CA GLN A 187 5.55 -7.61 -7.98
C GLN A 187 4.16 -8.07 -8.44
N THR A 188 3.69 -9.19 -7.93
CA THR A 188 2.34 -9.69 -8.22
C THR A 188 1.28 -8.73 -7.70
N LEU A 189 1.47 -8.17 -6.49
CA LEU A 189 0.55 -7.19 -5.94
C LEU A 189 0.47 -5.93 -6.82
N LEU A 190 1.61 -5.38 -7.20
CA LEU A 190 1.68 -4.16 -8.01
C LEU A 190 1.02 -4.34 -9.37
N ARG A 191 1.28 -5.47 -10.03
CA ARG A 191 0.77 -5.73 -11.38
C ARG A 191 -0.71 -6.10 -11.40
N ASP A 192 -1.15 -6.96 -10.46
CA ASP A 192 -2.46 -7.59 -10.52
C ASP A 192 -3.52 -6.85 -9.68
N PHE A 193 -3.13 -5.83 -8.89
CA PHE A 193 -4.08 -5.08 -8.08
C PHE A 193 -4.73 -3.96 -8.90
N PRO A 194 -6.08 -3.96 -9.05
CA PRO A 194 -6.78 -2.93 -9.81
C PRO A 194 -6.81 -1.60 -9.04
N ALA A 195 -6.36 -0.53 -9.69
CA ALA A 195 -6.30 0.80 -9.07
C ALA A 195 -7.67 1.45 -8.87
N ASP A 196 -8.71 0.97 -9.55
CA ASP A 196 -10.09 1.46 -9.40
C ASP A 196 -10.70 1.23 -8.01
N ASN A 197 -10.14 0.29 -7.25
CA ASN A 197 -10.51 0.03 -5.86
C ASN A 197 -9.78 0.90 -4.85
N ILE A 198 -8.87 1.78 -5.28
CA ILE A 198 -8.05 2.61 -4.41
C ILE A 198 -8.68 3.99 -4.24
N ALA A 199 -8.86 4.42 -3.01
CA ALA A 199 -9.24 5.79 -2.67
C ALA A 199 -8.01 6.70 -2.67
N LYS A 200 -6.99 6.32 -1.90
CA LYS A 200 -5.75 7.06 -1.79
C LYS A 200 -4.56 6.15 -1.52
N ILE A 201 -3.38 6.65 -1.84
CA ILE A 201 -2.11 6.04 -1.50
C ILE A 201 -1.39 6.97 -0.52
N GLU A 202 -0.95 6.41 0.57
CA GLU A 202 -0.16 7.11 1.58
C GLU A 202 1.27 6.58 1.53
N VAL A 203 2.22 7.46 1.25
CA VAL A 203 3.64 7.13 1.29
C VAL A 203 4.23 7.70 2.57
N VAL A 204 4.58 6.80 3.47
CA VAL A 204 5.15 7.13 4.78
C VAL A 204 6.63 6.82 4.73
N GLU A 205 7.44 7.82 4.47
CA GLU A 205 8.89 7.64 4.36
C GLU A 205 9.57 7.43 5.72
N GLN A 206 8.98 8.02 6.77
CA GLN A 206 9.41 7.92 8.16
C GLN A 206 8.24 7.39 9.00
N PRO A 207 8.02 6.05 9.06
CA PRO A 207 6.89 5.50 9.79
C PRO A 207 6.93 5.84 11.28
N GLY A 208 5.80 6.31 11.80
CA GLY A 208 5.61 6.62 13.22
C GLY A 208 5.51 5.37 14.11
N ALA A 209 5.34 5.58 15.42
CA ALA A 209 5.33 4.52 16.43
C ALA A 209 4.15 3.52 16.28
N GLU A 210 3.06 3.92 15.64
CA GLU A 210 1.88 3.08 15.36
C GLU A 210 2.15 1.97 14.33
N TYR A 211 3.15 2.16 13.50
CA TYR A 211 3.60 1.13 12.56
C TYR A 211 4.60 0.19 13.23
N GLU A 212 4.76 -0.99 12.68
CA GLU A 212 5.78 -1.93 13.13
C GLU A 212 7.17 -1.30 13.03
N ALA A 213 8.01 -1.54 14.04
CA ALA A 213 9.41 -1.08 14.00
C ALA A 213 10.23 -1.80 12.92
N SER A 214 9.75 -2.95 12.47
CA SER A 214 10.34 -3.76 11.42
C SER A 214 10.28 -3.06 10.05
N GLY A 215 11.36 -3.20 9.30
CA GLY A 215 11.55 -2.60 7.97
C GLY A 215 12.35 -1.30 8.01
N SER A 216 13.49 -1.31 7.34
CA SER A 216 14.33 -0.11 7.13
C SER A 216 13.72 0.84 6.09
N GLY A 217 12.76 0.31 5.31
CA GLY A 217 12.10 1.02 4.23
C GLY A 217 10.94 1.89 4.67
N ALA A 218 10.47 2.67 3.74
CA ALA A 218 9.24 3.42 3.86
C ALA A 218 8.02 2.49 3.75
N ILE A 219 6.85 3.00 4.11
CA ILE A 219 5.58 2.28 4.01
C ILE A 219 4.75 2.92 2.90
N ILE A 220 4.18 2.09 2.04
CA ILE A 220 3.11 2.48 1.13
C ILE A 220 1.82 1.87 1.65
N ASN A 221 0.92 2.71 2.14
CA ASN A 221 -0.38 2.26 2.62
C ASN A 221 -1.45 2.56 1.57
N ILE A 222 -2.03 1.51 1.01
CA ILE A 222 -3.08 1.60 0.00
C ILE A 222 -4.40 1.61 0.72
N ILE A 223 -5.08 2.75 0.72
CA ILE A 223 -6.41 2.90 1.30
C ILE A 223 -7.43 2.57 0.21
N LEU A 224 -8.22 1.55 0.46
CA LEU A 224 -9.27 1.14 -0.45
C LEU A 224 -10.48 2.06 -0.30
N LYS A 225 -11.21 2.25 -1.41
CA LYS A 225 -12.48 2.97 -1.40
C LYS A 225 -13.43 2.29 -0.41
N LYS A 226 -13.94 3.07 0.54
CA LYS A 226 -15.08 2.63 1.34
C LYS A 226 -16.29 2.63 0.42
N ASN A 227 -17.02 1.53 0.40
CA ASN A 227 -18.24 1.47 -0.40
C ASN A 227 -19.34 2.30 0.26
N VAL A 228 -19.36 3.60 -0.01
CA VAL A 228 -20.35 4.56 0.53
C VAL A 228 -21.57 4.68 -0.37
N ARG A 229 -21.60 3.92 -1.48
CA ARG A 229 -22.69 3.99 -2.46
C ARG A 229 -23.82 3.09 -2.02
N LEU A 230 -24.98 3.68 -1.85
CA LEU A 230 -26.22 2.93 -1.70
C LEU A 230 -26.49 2.16 -3.00
N GLY A 231 -26.81 0.87 -2.86
CA GLY A 231 -27.08 0.00 -4.02
C GLY A 231 -25.93 -0.94 -4.38
N THR A 232 -26.06 -1.60 -5.49
CA THR A 232 -25.10 -2.58 -5.99
C THR A 232 -24.39 -2.05 -7.23
N HIS A 233 -23.07 -2.14 -7.26
CA HIS A 233 -22.23 -1.79 -8.38
C HIS A 233 -21.08 -2.79 -8.54
N GLY A 234 -20.47 -2.80 -9.70
CA GLY A 234 -19.34 -3.68 -9.97
C GLY A 234 -18.46 -3.18 -11.11
N ASN A 235 -17.35 -3.84 -11.25
CA ASN A 235 -16.36 -3.63 -12.30
C ASN A 235 -15.99 -4.97 -12.90
N LEU A 236 -15.93 -5.02 -14.22
CA LEU A 236 -15.32 -6.08 -14.99
C LEU A 236 -14.06 -5.51 -15.64
N ASN A 237 -12.92 -6.07 -15.35
CA ASN A 237 -11.66 -5.71 -15.98
C ASN A 237 -11.07 -6.90 -16.72
N THR A 238 -10.45 -6.64 -17.86
CA THR A 238 -9.67 -7.62 -18.60
C THR A 238 -8.51 -6.91 -19.30
N TRP A 239 -7.39 -7.61 -19.38
CA TRP A 239 -6.25 -7.17 -20.15
C TRP A 239 -5.69 -8.32 -20.97
N LEU A 240 -5.19 -7.97 -22.13
CA LEU A 240 -4.53 -8.86 -23.07
C LEU A 240 -3.19 -8.23 -23.43
N GLY A 241 -2.15 -9.02 -23.46
CA GLY A 241 -0.82 -8.50 -23.76
C GLY A 241 0.06 -9.52 -24.49
N GLU A 242 1.17 -9.01 -24.95
CA GLU A 242 2.24 -9.76 -25.58
C GLU A 242 3.57 -9.23 -25.06
N ASP A 243 4.30 -10.04 -24.31
CA ASP A 243 5.67 -9.79 -23.84
C ASP A 243 6.60 -10.87 -24.46
N GLN A 244 6.74 -12.01 -23.80
CA GLN A 244 7.48 -13.17 -24.28
C GLN A 244 6.54 -14.28 -24.78
N GLY A 245 5.28 -13.95 -24.95
CA GLY A 245 4.17 -14.76 -25.36
C GLY A 245 2.86 -14.09 -24.98
N PHE A 246 1.76 -14.68 -25.40
CA PHE A 246 0.43 -14.17 -25.09
C PHE A 246 0.14 -14.24 -23.59
N GLU A 247 -0.22 -13.12 -23.04
CA GLU A 247 -0.58 -12.97 -21.64
C GLU A 247 -1.98 -12.37 -21.47
N TYR A 248 -2.66 -12.70 -20.37
CA TYR A 248 -3.99 -12.18 -20.11
C TYR A 248 -4.30 -12.12 -18.61
N GLY A 249 -5.26 -11.29 -18.27
CA GLY A 249 -5.88 -11.28 -16.95
C GLY A 249 -7.32 -10.81 -17.05
N THR A 250 -8.17 -11.34 -16.18
CA THR A 250 -9.57 -10.95 -16.07
C THR A 250 -9.99 -10.93 -14.61
N GLY A 251 -10.85 -9.98 -14.26
CA GLY A 251 -11.34 -9.85 -12.90
C GLY A 251 -12.74 -9.27 -12.86
N VAL A 252 -13.49 -9.69 -11.85
CA VAL A 252 -14.81 -9.16 -11.51
C VAL A 252 -14.78 -8.73 -10.06
N SER A 253 -15.20 -7.50 -9.81
CA SER A 253 -15.48 -7.01 -8.46
C SER A 253 -16.93 -6.56 -8.35
N ILE A 254 -17.58 -6.89 -7.25
CA ILE A 254 -18.95 -6.48 -6.94
C ILE A 254 -18.96 -6.00 -5.50
N ALA A 255 -19.65 -4.89 -5.29
CA ALA A 255 -19.85 -4.33 -3.97
C ALA A 255 -21.30 -3.85 -3.81
N SER A 256 -21.84 -3.99 -2.60
CA SER A 256 -23.20 -3.55 -2.30
C SER A 256 -23.27 -3.03 -0.87
N TYR A 257 -23.88 -1.87 -0.72
CA TYR A 257 -24.29 -1.33 0.57
C TYR A 257 -25.80 -1.21 0.61
N LYS A 258 -26.43 -1.93 1.52
CA LYS A 258 -27.87 -1.87 1.72
C LYS A 258 -28.19 -1.99 3.20
N ASN A 259 -28.96 -1.06 3.73
CA ASN A 259 -29.29 -0.97 5.15
C ASN A 259 -28.00 -0.87 6.00
N LYS A 260 -27.79 -1.82 6.91
CA LYS A 260 -26.63 -1.91 7.81
C LYS A 260 -25.53 -2.85 7.33
N LEU A 261 -25.64 -3.37 6.11
CA LEU A 261 -24.70 -4.35 5.56
C LEU A 261 -23.95 -3.75 4.38
N ASN A 262 -22.65 -3.70 4.48
CA ASN A 262 -21.72 -3.41 3.39
C ASN A 262 -20.94 -4.67 3.06
N TRP A 263 -20.97 -5.11 1.83
CA TRP A 263 -20.12 -6.23 1.40
C TRP A 263 -19.49 -5.94 0.06
N GLN A 264 -18.30 -6.48 -0.12
CA GLN A 264 -17.59 -6.46 -1.38
C GLN A 264 -16.89 -7.78 -1.60
N GLY A 265 -16.79 -8.18 -2.87
CA GLY A 265 -16.09 -9.38 -3.28
C GLY A 265 -15.42 -9.19 -4.62
N SER A 266 -14.31 -9.86 -4.85
CA SER A 266 -13.63 -9.89 -6.13
C SER A 266 -13.04 -11.26 -6.43
N ILE A 267 -13.01 -11.60 -7.72
CA ILE A 267 -12.33 -12.77 -8.27
C ILE A 267 -11.47 -12.25 -9.43
N ASN A 268 -10.18 -12.56 -9.38
CA ASN A 268 -9.24 -12.19 -10.43
C ASN A 268 -8.42 -13.41 -10.82
N HIS A 269 -8.25 -13.61 -12.12
CA HIS A 269 -7.38 -14.63 -12.68
C HIS A 269 -6.43 -13.98 -13.68
N SER A 270 -5.15 -14.34 -13.64
CA SER A 270 -4.15 -13.82 -14.59
C SER A 270 -3.14 -14.89 -14.97
N ARG A 271 -2.63 -14.74 -16.17
CA ARG A 271 -1.53 -15.55 -16.71
C ARG A 271 -0.57 -14.63 -17.45
N PRO A 272 0.29 -13.93 -16.69
CA PRO A 272 1.37 -13.10 -17.27
C PRO A 272 2.47 -13.98 -17.83
N THR A 273 3.27 -13.41 -18.72
CA THR A 273 4.49 -14.02 -19.24
C THR A 273 5.67 -13.07 -19.06
N TRP A 274 6.81 -13.59 -18.70
CA TRP A 274 8.09 -12.86 -18.79
C TRP A 274 9.23 -13.84 -18.93
N ARG A 275 10.43 -13.33 -19.14
CA ARG A 275 11.64 -14.12 -19.28
C ARG A 275 12.79 -13.40 -18.62
N ASP A 276 13.57 -14.14 -17.88
CA ASP A 276 14.82 -13.66 -17.30
C ASP A 276 15.99 -14.31 -18.04
N ASP A 277 16.83 -13.49 -18.69
CA ASP A 277 18.05 -13.93 -19.31
C ASP A 277 19.22 -13.43 -18.45
N LEU A 278 20.02 -14.33 -17.94
CA LEU A 278 21.21 -14.02 -17.14
C LEU A 278 22.46 -14.42 -17.91
N PHE A 279 23.34 -13.47 -18.13
CA PHE A 279 24.69 -13.69 -18.66
C PHE A 279 25.70 -13.32 -17.58
N LEU A 280 26.53 -14.28 -17.18
CA LEU A 280 27.51 -14.10 -16.12
C LEU A 280 28.89 -14.58 -16.63
N VAL A 281 29.85 -13.67 -16.70
CA VAL A 281 31.23 -13.99 -17.02
C VAL A 281 32.07 -13.72 -15.77
N ARG A 282 32.81 -14.72 -15.34
CA ARG A 282 33.71 -14.65 -14.17
C ARG A 282 34.99 -15.42 -14.34
N THR A 283 35.99 -15.08 -13.53
CA THR A 283 37.27 -15.76 -13.51
C THR A 283 37.46 -16.51 -12.19
N VAL A 284 38.02 -17.72 -12.29
CA VAL A 284 38.40 -18.57 -11.16
C VAL A 284 39.82 -19.11 -11.44
N GLY A 285 40.84 -18.54 -10.81
CA GLY A 285 42.22 -18.81 -11.15
C GLY A 285 42.55 -18.43 -12.61
N ASP A 286 42.98 -19.41 -13.41
CA ASP A 286 43.26 -19.19 -14.83
C ASP A 286 42.05 -19.53 -15.75
N GLU A 287 40.93 -19.98 -15.18
CA GLU A 287 39.76 -20.37 -15.95
C GLU A 287 38.74 -19.21 -16.03
N THR A 288 38.08 -19.09 -17.18
CA THR A 288 36.94 -18.20 -17.41
C THR A 288 35.68 -19.03 -17.53
N TYR A 289 34.66 -18.67 -16.76
CA TYR A 289 33.32 -19.23 -16.79
C TYR A 289 32.38 -18.21 -17.46
N ASP A 290 31.92 -18.53 -18.66
CA ASP A 290 30.97 -17.72 -19.45
C ASP A 290 29.64 -18.47 -19.49
N GLN A 291 28.69 -17.99 -18.67
CA GLN A 291 27.41 -18.59 -18.43
C GLN A 291 26.30 -17.78 -19.08
N ALA A 292 25.39 -18.47 -19.79
CA ALA A 292 24.17 -17.92 -20.32
C ALA A 292 22.98 -18.77 -19.84
N THR A 293 22.11 -18.21 -19.05
CA THR A 293 20.88 -18.84 -18.53
C THR A 293 19.67 -18.14 -19.08
N ILE A 294 18.72 -18.89 -19.60
CA ILE A 294 17.46 -18.41 -20.17
C ILE A 294 16.32 -19.05 -19.40
N GLU A 295 15.45 -18.23 -18.84
CA GLU A 295 14.36 -18.70 -17.98
C GLU A 295 13.03 -18.04 -18.35
N PRO A 296 12.20 -18.66 -19.20
CA PRO A 296 10.84 -18.24 -19.46
C PRO A 296 9.91 -18.60 -18.29
N TYR A 297 8.96 -17.72 -18.01
CA TYR A 297 8.07 -17.82 -16.86
C TYR A 297 6.64 -17.43 -17.20
N ASN A 298 5.63 -18.27 -16.87
CA ASN A 298 4.23 -18.04 -17.19
C ASN A 298 3.26 -18.56 -16.12
N PRO A 299 3.26 -18.00 -14.91
CA PRO A 299 2.44 -18.48 -13.81
C PRO A 299 0.95 -18.28 -14.07
N SER A 300 0.14 -19.13 -13.46
CA SER A 300 -1.31 -18.98 -13.35
C SER A 300 -1.65 -18.52 -11.94
N ASN A 301 -2.28 -17.36 -11.82
CA ASN A 301 -2.67 -16.75 -10.54
C ASN A 301 -4.19 -16.71 -10.43
N LEU A 302 -4.74 -17.14 -9.30
CA LEU A 302 -6.15 -16.96 -8.93
C LEU A 302 -6.21 -16.26 -7.58
N ARG A 303 -6.93 -15.13 -7.54
CA ARG A 303 -7.20 -14.40 -6.30
C ARG A 303 -8.68 -14.25 -6.08
N ILE A 304 -9.14 -14.60 -4.90
CA ILE A 304 -10.50 -14.38 -4.42
C ILE A 304 -10.39 -13.56 -3.15
N SER A 305 -11.12 -12.46 -3.04
CA SER A 305 -11.15 -11.66 -1.81
C SER A 305 -12.55 -11.14 -1.53
N GLY A 306 -12.84 -10.91 -0.26
CA GLY A 306 -14.11 -10.36 0.17
C GLY A 306 -14.01 -9.69 1.53
N ASN A 307 -14.91 -8.75 1.76
CA ASN A 307 -15.09 -8.09 3.05
C ASN A 307 -16.58 -7.91 3.31
N VAL A 308 -16.98 -8.06 4.55
CA VAL A 308 -18.35 -7.83 5.01
C VAL A 308 -18.31 -6.99 6.28
N ASP A 309 -18.96 -5.82 6.25
CA ASP A 309 -19.11 -4.92 7.38
C ASP A 309 -20.57 -4.87 7.82
N PHE A 310 -20.81 -5.03 9.09
CA PHE A 310 -22.12 -4.85 9.70
C PHE A 310 -22.08 -3.63 10.62
N TYR A 311 -22.85 -2.63 10.25
CA TYR A 311 -23.02 -1.39 11.01
C TYR A 311 -24.06 -1.62 12.11
N ILE A 312 -23.63 -1.90 13.33
CA ILE A 312 -24.54 -2.01 14.50
C ILE A 312 -25.30 -0.69 14.63
N ASN A 313 -24.55 0.41 14.57
CA ASN A 313 -25.01 1.79 14.49
C ASN A 313 -23.96 2.66 13.80
N THR A 314 -24.13 3.97 13.77
CA THR A 314 -23.21 4.93 13.13
C THR A 314 -21.80 4.95 13.72
N LYS A 315 -21.63 4.48 14.95
CA LYS A 315 -20.34 4.48 15.68
C LYS A 315 -19.68 3.11 15.80
N ASN A 316 -20.42 2.02 15.55
CA ASN A 316 -19.93 0.66 15.83
C ASN A 316 -20.06 -0.22 14.60
N ILE A 317 -18.95 -0.78 14.18
CA ILE A 317 -18.83 -1.67 13.02
C ILE A 317 -18.19 -2.98 13.48
N ILE A 318 -18.78 -4.11 13.07
CA ILE A 318 -18.12 -5.41 13.12
C ILE A 318 -17.90 -5.83 11.67
N GLY A 319 -16.69 -6.20 11.36
CA GLY A 319 -16.35 -6.63 10.01
C GLY A 319 -15.55 -7.92 9.97
N VAL A 320 -15.59 -8.58 8.84
CA VAL A 320 -14.72 -9.71 8.52
C VAL A 320 -14.22 -9.60 7.09
N GLY A 321 -12.91 -9.63 6.94
CA GLY A 321 -12.25 -9.72 5.65
C GLY A 321 -11.62 -11.10 5.43
N GLY A 322 -11.50 -11.49 4.16
CA GLY A 322 -10.82 -12.73 3.80
C GLY A 322 -10.22 -12.65 2.40
N ARG A 323 -9.16 -13.43 2.21
CA ARG A 323 -8.49 -13.56 0.93
C ARG A 323 -7.99 -14.98 0.75
N TYR A 324 -8.10 -15.46 -0.47
CA TYR A 324 -7.57 -16.72 -0.95
C TYR A 324 -6.80 -16.46 -2.24
N ASN A 325 -5.53 -16.84 -2.28
CA ASN A 325 -4.71 -16.79 -3.49
C ASN A 325 -4.11 -18.15 -3.76
N THR A 326 -4.04 -18.51 -5.05
CA THR A 326 -3.19 -19.61 -5.52
C THR A 326 -2.33 -19.12 -6.69
N ARG A 327 -1.14 -19.68 -6.78
CA ARG A 327 -0.22 -19.47 -7.90
C ARG A 327 0.44 -20.80 -8.24
N THR A 328 0.27 -21.22 -9.47
CA THR A 328 0.96 -22.38 -10.02
C THR A 328 1.89 -21.94 -11.13
N SER A 329 3.07 -22.51 -11.19
CA SER A 329 4.06 -22.17 -12.23
C SER A 329 4.95 -23.36 -12.53
N ASN A 330 5.14 -23.60 -13.80
CA ASN A 330 6.18 -24.49 -14.31
C ASN A 330 7.14 -23.65 -15.14
N ARG A 331 8.41 -23.69 -14.81
CA ARG A 331 9.45 -22.96 -15.53
C ARG A 331 10.66 -23.84 -15.75
N ILE A 332 11.37 -23.63 -16.85
CA ILE A 332 12.59 -24.33 -17.17
C ILE A 332 13.68 -23.28 -17.37
N ALA A 333 14.68 -23.29 -16.49
CA ALA A 333 15.90 -22.52 -16.69
C ALA A 333 16.90 -23.37 -17.49
N SER A 334 17.20 -22.94 -18.69
CA SER A 334 18.20 -23.59 -19.56
C SER A 334 19.50 -22.82 -19.49
N SER A 335 20.57 -23.45 -19.03
CA SER A 335 21.88 -22.85 -18.86
C SER A 335 22.93 -23.51 -19.74
N LYS A 336 23.81 -22.67 -20.33
CA LYS A 336 25.01 -23.05 -21.00
C LYS A 336 26.19 -22.35 -20.34
N THR A 337 27.16 -23.11 -19.83
CA THR A 337 28.42 -22.56 -19.28
C THR A 337 29.59 -23.02 -20.11
N LEU A 338 30.35 -22.08 -20.69
CA LEU A 338 31.61 -22.32 -21.35
C LEU A 338 32.73 -22.09 -20.32
N ILE A 339 33.53 -23.12 -20.07
CA ILE A 339 34.67 -23.09 -19.17
C ILE A 339 35.92 -23.17 -20.02
N SER A 340 36.74 -22.13 -20.01
CA SER A 340 37.92 -22.04 -20.88
C SER A 340 39.15 -21.57 -20.12
N ASP A 341 40.26 -22.19 -20.39
CA ASP A 341 41.60 -21.76 -20.01
C ASP A 341 42.45 -21.51 -21.30
N PRO A 342 43.71 -21.03 -21.25
CA PRO A 342 44.53 -20.80 -22.42
C PRO A 342 44.81 -22.03 -23.30
N THR A 343 44.51 -23.25 -22.81
CA THR A 343 44.84 -24.52 -23.42
C THR A 343 43.67 -25.40 -23.76
N SER A 344 42.55 -25.22 -23.08
CA SER A 344 41.37 -26.08 -23.18
C SER A 344 40.03 -25.29 -23.09
N SER A 345 38.97 -25.93 -23.58
CA SER A 345 37.63 -25.40 -23.50
C SER A 345 36.62 -26.53 -23.27
N ASN A 346 35.82 -26.40 -22.25
CA ASN A 346 34.76 -27.33 -21.88
C ASN A 346 33.41 -26.62 -21.92
N VAL A 347 32.37 -27.37 -22.17
CA VAL A 347 31.00 -26.83 -22.16
C VAL A 347 30.09 -27.69 -21.28
N LEU A 348 29.27 -27.02 -20.47
CA LEU A 348 28.22 -27.61 -19.67
C LEU A 348 26.87 -27.10 -20.14
N PHE A 349 25.94 -28.02 -20.35
CA PHE A 349 24.53 -27.69 -20.56
C PHE A 349 23.69 -28.25 -19.39
N SER A 350 22.89 -27.42 -18.79
CA SER A 350 21.96 -27.85 -17.73
C SER A 350 20.56 -27.32 -17.95
N GLU A 351 19.59 -28.10 -17.53
CA GLU A 351 18.21 -27.68 -17.42
C GLU A 351 17.75 -27.86 -15.99
N ASN A 352 17.12 -26.79 -15.46
CA ASN A 352 16.51 -26.81 -14.14
C ASN A 352 15.00 -26.62 -14.30
N ASN A 353 14.25 -27.66 -14.03
CA ASN A 353 12.79 -27.65 -14.12
C ASN A 353 12.22 -27.38 -12.74
N PHE A 354 11.47 -26.28 -12.60
CA PHE A 354 10.79 -25.87 -11.38
C PHE A 354 9.28 -26.06 -11.53
N GLU A 355 8.69 -26.79 -10.60
CA GLU A 355 7.26 -26.92 -10.42
C GLU A 355 6.90 -26.25 -9.08
N ILE A 356 6.17 -25.14 -9.12
CA ILE A 356 5.92 -24.28 -7.96
C ILE A 356 4.42 -24.16 -7.77
N ASP A 357 3.94 -24.58 -6.60
CA ASP A 357 2.58 -24.38 -6.15
C ASP A 357 2.56 -23.55 -4.86
N ARG A 358 1.93 -22.37 -4.93
CA ARG A 358 1.77 -21.47 -3.79
C ARG A 358 0.30 -21.28 -3.45
N PHE A 359 0.03 -21.20 -2.17
CA PHE A 359 -1.29 -20.96 -1.63
C PHE A 359 -1.19 -20.03 -0.43
N ASP A 360 -2.04 -19.00 -0.38
CA ASP A 360 -2.24 -18.24 0.84
C ASP A 360 -3.72 -18.01 1.14
N PHE A 361 -4.03 -18.10 2.42
CA PHE A 361 -5.34 -17.79 2.98
C PHE A 361 -5.19 -16.81 4.13
N ASN A 362 -6.02 -15.77 4.10
CA ASN A 362 -6.10 -14.76 5.15
C ASN A 362 -7.53 -14.65 5.66
N PHE A 363 -7.69 -14.57 6.98
CA PHE A 363 -8.96 -14.33 7.67
C PHE A 363 -8.78 -13.25 8.72
N ASN A 364 -9.58 -12.19 8.63
CA ASN A 364 -9.41 -10.99 9.43
C ASN A 364 -10.75 -10.46 9.95
N PRO A 365 -11.23 -10.92 11.11
CA PRO A 365 -12.32 -10.28 11.84
C PRO A 365 -11.82 -9.04 12.59
N TYR A 366 -12.66 -8.01 12.67
CA TYR A 366 -12.34 -6.78 13.38
C TYR A 366 -13.59 -6.10 13.95
N TYR A 367 -13.34 -5.25 14.94
CA TYR A 367 -14.31 -4.32 15.50
C TYR A 367 -13.76 -2.92 15.47
N GLU A 368 -14.54 -1.97 14.98
CA GLU A 368 -14.22 -0.54 14.97
C GLU A 368 -15.30 0.23 15.73
N TYR A 369 -14.86 1.05 16.68
CA TYR A 369 -15.68 2.08 17.29
C TYR A 369 -15.13 3.43 16.89
N LYS A 370 -15.98 4.33 16.40
CA LYS A 370 -15.62 5.70 16.02
C LYS A 370 -16.67 6.68 16.52
N SER A 371 -16.23 7.69 17.27
CA SER A 371 -17.00 8.87 17.65
C SER A 371 -16.25 10.13 17.21
N ASP A 372 -16.74 11.29 17.51
CA ASP A 372 -16.07 12.56 17.17
C ASP A 372 -14.71 12.72 17.86
N SER A 373 -14.53 12.10 19.02
CA SER A 373 -13.32 12.25 19.84
C SER A 373 -12.56 10.95 20.10
N ASP A 374 -13.14 9.80 19.77
CA ASP A 374 -12.57 8.50 20.14
C ASP A 374 -12.64 7.53 18.97
N LYS A 375 -11.53 6.85 18.72
CA LYS A 375 -11.45 5.74 17.77
C LYS A 375 -10.82 4.54 18.46
N LEU A 376 -11.47 3.38 18.38
CA LEU A 376 -10.94 2.10 18.84
C LEU A 376 -11.00 1.10 17.68
N LEU A 377 -9.88 0.45 17.41
CA LEU A 377 -9.79 -0.68 16.49
C LEU A 377 -9.33 -1.91 17.27
N VAL A 378 -10.07 -3.00 17.16
CA VAL A 378 -9.64 -4.33 17.62
C VAL A 378 -9.62 -5.23 16.40
N ASP A 379 -8.46 -5.82 16.12
CA ASP A 379 -8.19 -6.55 14.87
C ASP A 379 -7.50 -7.87 15.20
N PHE A 380 -8.00 -8.95 14.62
CA PHE A 380 -7.34 -10.26 14.62
C PHE A 380 -7.04 -10.65 13.19
N ASN A 381 -5.85 -11.19 12.94
CA ASN A 381 -5.47 -11.64 11.62
C ASN A 381 -4.86 -13.03 11.70
N TYR A 382 -5.40 -13.95 10.90
CA TYR A 382 -4.90 -15.31 10.72
C TYR A 382 -4.46 -15.48 9.27
N ILE A 383 -3.21 -15.89 9.07
CA ILE A 383 -2.64 -16.14 7.75
C ILE A 383 -2.06 -17.53 7.74
N ASN A 384 -2.38 -18.28 6.70
CA ASN A 384 -1.75 -19.55 6.39
C ASN A 384 -1.19 -19.47 4.97
N PHE A 385 0.10 -19.68 4.85
CA PHE A 385 0.81 -19.71 3.57
C PHE A 385 1.49 -21.07 3.40
N LYS A 386 1.42 -21.61 2.18
CA LYS A 386 2.15 -22.80 1.77
C LYS A 386 2.87 -22.54 0.45
N ASN A 387 4.06 -23.13 0.33
CA ASN A 387 4.87 -23.12 -0.86
C ASN A 387 5.43 -24.53 -1.06
N ASP A 388 4.94 -25.22 -2.08
CA ASP A 388 5.47 -26.50 -2.51
C ASP A 388 6.28 -26.27 -3.79
N ASN A 389 7.56 -26.59 -3.77
CA ASN A 389 8.48 -26.39 -4.89
C ASN A 389 9.21 -27.70 -5.17
N THR A 390 9.08 -28.19 -6.38
CA THR A 390 9.90 -29.30 -6.89
C THR A 390 10.86 -28.74 -7.93
N ASN A 391 12.14 -29.00 -7.75
CA ASN A 391 13.20 -28.54 -8.62
C ASN A 391 13.99 -29.78 -9.11
N THR A 392 14.16 -29.91 -10.41
CA THR A 392 14.94 -31.01 -11.01
C THR A 392 16.03 -30.41 -11.89
N LEU A 393 17.27 -30.50 -11.41
CA LEU A 393 18.47 -30.07 -12.13
C LEU A 393 19.07 -31.25 -12.88
N SER A 394 19.13 -31.15 -14.20
CA SER A 394 19.54 -32.23 -15.11
C SER A 394 20.70 -31.80 -16.01
N ASP A 395 21.63 -32.71 -16.20
CA ASP A 395 22.64 -32.61 -17.24
C ASP A 395 22.00 -32.84 -18.62
N VAL A 396 22.35 -32.02 -19.59
CA VAL A 396 21.80 -32.09 -20.95
C VAL A 396 22.87 -32.61 -21.94
N ALA A 397 22.44 -33.38 -22.89
CA ALA A 397 23.32 -33.96 -23.92
C ALA A 397 24.14 -32.90 -24.66
N GLY A 398 25.41 -33.11 -24.76
CA GLY A 398 26.40 -32.18 -25.34
C GLY A 398 27.36 -31.59 -24.33
N SER A 399 27.15 -31.82 -23.04
CA SER A 399 28.09 -31.47 -21.99
C SER A 399 29.39 -32.24 -22.15
N THR A 400 30.54 -31.57 -22.07
CA THR A 400 31.86 -32.21 -21.99
C THR A 400 32.25 -32.53 -20.56
N ILE A 401 31.56 -31.92 -19.60
CA ILE A 401 31.71 -32.12 -18.14
C ILE A 401 30.35 -32.48 -17.58
N PRO A 402 29.93 -33.76 -17.61
CA PRO A 402 28.64 -34.19 -17.07
C PRO A 402 28.62 -34.10 -15.54
N PHE A 403 27.46 -33.87 -14.97
CA PHE A 403 27.24 -33.88 -13.53
C PHE A 403 26.08 -34.82 -13.16
N THR A 404 25.96 -35.16 -11.89
CA THR A 404 24.87 -36.00 -11.38
C THR A 404 23.59 -35.18 -11.28
N ASN A 405 22.54 -35.67 -11.92
CA ASN A 405 21.22 -35.06 -11.83
C ASN A 405 20.70 -35.05 -10.38
N ARG A 406 20.01 -33.98 -10.01
CA ARG A 406 19.49 -33.76 -8.66
C ARG A 406 18.03 -33.37 -8.71
N LYS A 407 17.27 -33.80 -7.72
CA LYS A 407 15.90 -33.38 -7.51
C LYS A 407 15.72 -32.91 -6.07
N TYR A 408 15.09 -31.77 -5.93
CA TYR A 408 14.76 -31.16 -4.64
C TYR A 408 13.26 -31.01 -4.50
N ASN A 409 12.71 -31.53 -3.41
CA ASN A 409 11.32 -31.25 -3.00
C ASN A 409 11.39 -30.35 -1.77
N GLN A 410 10.89 -29.12 -1.90
CA GLN A 410 10.85 -28.15 -0.81
C GLN A 410 9.42 -27.83 -0.45
N GLN A 411 9.07 -27.98 0.82
CA GLN A 411 7.78 -27.60 1.37
C GLN A 411 7.95 -26.53 2.43
N GLY A 412 7.29 -25.40 2.24
CA GLY A 412 7.25 -24.32 3.21
C GLY A 412 5.83 -24.10 3.73
N LYS A 413 5.67 -24.10 5.05
CA LYS A 413 4.40 -23.79 5.73
C LYS A 413 4.60 -22.68 6.71
N TYR A 414 3.75 -21.64 6.63
CA TYR A 414 3.81 -20.48 7.49
C TYR A 414 2.44 -20.24 8.10
N THR A 415 2.39 -20.08 9.41
CA THR A 415 1.19 -19.71 10.14
C THR A 415 1.46 -18.46 10.95
N ILE A 416 0.68 -17.40 10.68
CA ILE A 416 0.83 -16.11 11.35
C ILE A 416 -0.49 -15.75 12.02
N LYS A 417 -0.43 -15.41 13.29
CA LYS A 417 -1.57 -14.89 14.07
C LYS A 417 -1.18 -13.55 14.64
N THR A 418 -1.97 -12.52 14.39
CA THR A 418 -1.74 -11.21 14.99
C THR A 418 -2.97 -10.70 15.69
N TYR A 419 -2.76 -10.05 16.81
CA TYR A 419 -3.78 -9.39 17.62
C TYR A 419 -3.37 -7.94 17.79
N ARG A 420 -4.27 -7.02 17.48
CA ARG A 420 -3.99 -5.59 17.53
C ARG A 420 -5.13 -4.86 18.22
N ILE A 421 -4.79 -3.90 19.07
CA ILE A 421 -5.71 -2.97 19.69
C ILE A 421 -5.10 -1.58 19.57
N ASP A 422 -5.80 -0.67 18.90
CA ASP A 422 -5.42 0.72 18.76
C ASP A 422 -6.53 1.60 19.29
N TYR A 423 -6.18 2.56 20.11
CA TYR A 423 -7.08 3.58 20.63
C TYR A 423 -6.51 4.96 20.39
N THR A 424 -7.27 5.83 19.77
CA THR A 424 -6.95 7.25 19.58
C THR A 424 -7.97 8.11 20.28
N LYS A 425 -7.50 9.06 21.07
CA LYS A 425 -8.29 10.13 21.71
C LYS A 425 -7.93 11.46 21.09
N THR A 426 -8.90 12.14 20.52
CA THR A 426 -8.80 13.53 20.06
C THR A 426 -9.33 14.42 21.17
N PHE A 427 -8.47 15.25 21.76
CA PHE A 427 -8.81 16.16 22.83
C PHE A 427 -9.34 17.49 22.31
N SER A 428 -8.80 17.93 21.18
CA SER A 428 -9.22 19.10 20.40
C SER A 428 -8.76 18.91 18.96
N ASP A 429 -9.11 19.83 18.09
CA ASP A 429 -8.62 19.85 16.70
C ASP A 429 -7.09 19.97 16.59
N GLU A 430 -6.42 20.41 17.68
CA GLU A 430 -4.99 20.58 17.73
C GLU A 430 -4.24 19.47 18.49
N LEU A 431 -4.95 18.58 19.23
CA LEU A 431 -4.27 17.61 20.08
C LEU A 431 -4.93 16.24 20.04
N SER A 432 -4.18 15.23 19.65
CA SER A 432 -4.58 13.84 19.72
C SER A 432 -3.50 12.95 20.37
N LEU A 433 -3.93 11.86 20.98
CA LEU A 433 -3.09 10.84 21.60
C LEU A 433 -3.56 9.46 21.13
N SER A 434 -2.62 8.67 20.60
CA SER A 434 -2.84 7.28 20.23
C SER A 434 -2.04 6.35 21.14
N LEU A 435 -2.67 5.26 21.53
CA LEU A 435 -2.08 4.17 22.30
C LEU A 435 -2.41 2.86 21.61
N GLY A 436 -1.47 1.94 21.57
CA GLY A 436 -1.78 0.64 20.99
C GLY A 436 -0.89 -0.48 21.47
N THR A 437 -1.36 -1.69 21.19
CA THR A 437 -0.63 -2.92 21.44
C THR A 437 -0.81 -3.88 20.28
N ARG A 438 0.25 -4.62 19.99
CA ARG A 438 0.22 -5.70 19.00
C ARG A 438 0.96 -6.91 19.57
N TYR A 439 0.35 -8.08 19.39
CA TYR A 439 0.99 -9.36 19.63
C TYR A 439 0.97 -10.18 18.33
N ALA A 440 2.11 -10.69 17.93
CA ALA A 440 2.26 -11.58 16.80
C ALA A 440 2.86 -12.92 17.26
N ASP A 441 2.33 -14.00 16.68
CA ASP A 441 2.77 -15.39 16.86
C ASP A 441 2.94 -15.99 15.46
N VAL A 442 4.19 -16.36 15.13
CA VAL A 442 4.58 -16.88 13.83
C VAL A 442 5.24 -18.23 14.01
N SER A 443 4.79 -19.21 13.24
CA SER A 443 5.43 -20.52 13.16
C SER A 443 5.68 -20.86 11.69
N THR A 444 6.90 -21.31 11.38
CA THR A 444 7.27 -21.77 10.05
C THR A 444 7.86 -23.17 10.12
N ASP A 445 7.55 -23.97 9.09
CA ASP A 445 8.11 -25.30 8.87
C ASP A 445 8.54 -25.41 7.41
N ASN A 446 9.85 -25.46 7.18
CA ASN A 446 10.44 -25.61 5.85
C ASN A 446 11.19 -26.96 5.82
N ASP A 447 10.74 -27.88 4.96
CA ASP A 447 11.31 -29.18 4.73
C ASP A 447 11.93 -29.25 3.34
N LEU A 448 13.21 -29.63 3.25
CA LEU A 448 13.93 -29.86 2.01
C LEU A 448 14.34 -31.32 1.93
N GLN A 449 13.86 -32.01 0.92
CA GLN A 449 14.25 -33.37 0.57
C GLN A 449 15.04 -33.35 -0.72
N SER A 450 16.32 -33.74 -0.65
CA SER A 450 17.22 -33.88 -1.78
C SER A 450 17.26 -35.31 -2.26
N PHE A 451 17.36 -35.49 -3.56
CA PHE A 451 17.53 -36.77 -4.23
C PHE A 451 18.62 -36.65 -5.28
N SER A 452 19.48 -37.64 -5.37
CA SER A 452 20.53 -37.76 -6.38
C SER A 452 20.24 -38.92 -7.31
N GLU A 453 20.47 -38.74 -8.61
CA GLU A 453 20.31 -39.84 -9.58
C GLU A 453 21.44 -40.85 -9.44
N ASN A 454 21.08 -42.11 -9.37
CA ASN A 454 22.04 -43.22 -9.33
C ASN A 454 22.42 -43.68 -10.74
N THR A 455 23.32 -44.66 -10.82
CA THR A 455 23.79 -45.26 -12.09
C THR A 455 22.72 -45.98 -12.90
N SER A 456 21.56 -46.25 -12.29
CA SER A 456 20.38 -46.86 -12.93
C SER A 456 19.34 -45.84 -13.39
N SER A 457 19.67 -44.54 -13.41
CA SER A 457 18.78 -43.41 -13.72
C SER A 457 17.55 -43.36 -12.84
N THR A 458 17.72 -43.65 -11.55
CA THR A 458 16.67 -43.49 -10.52
C THR A 458 17.14 -42.51 -9.47
N PHE A 459 16.21 -41.63 -9.03
CA PHE A 459 16.48 -40.69 -7.96
C PHE A 459 16.39 -41.40 -6.59
N GLU A 460 17.49 -41.40 -5.86
CA GLU A 460 17.60 -41.90 -4.50
C GLU A 460 17.66 -40.75 -3.51
N PHE A 461 17.01 -40.94 -2.36
CA PHE A 461 16.99 -39.93 -1.31
C PHE A 461 18.40 -39.69 -0.76
N ASN A 462 18.81 -38.39 -0.74
CA ASN A 462 20.10 -37.95 -0.23
C ASN A 462 19.93 -37.30 1.15
N GLU A 463 20.09 -38.08 2.19
CA GLU A 463 19.89 -37.63 3.57
C GLU A 463 20.88 -36.52 3.97
N ASN A 464 22.09 -36.51 3.44
CA ASN A 464 23.11 -35.51 3.78
C ASN A 464 22.87 -34.12 3.18
N GLU A 465 22.06 -34.05 2.12
CA GLU A 465 21.64 -32.78 1.49
C GLU A 465 20.20 -32.41 1.84
N SER A 466 19.54 -33.21 2.67
CA SER A 466 18.18 -32.98 3.16
C SER A 466 18.21 -32.31 4.52
N SER A 467 17.24 -31.43 4.76
CA SER A 467 17.19 -30.70 6.04
C SER A 467 15.79 -30.12 6.30
N GLN A 468 15.51 -29.82 7.56
CA GLN A 468 14.30 -29.13 8.00
C GLN A 468 14.70 -27.88 8.78
N PHE A 469 13.99 -26.80 8.54
CA PHE A 469 14.18 -25.52 9.22
C PHE A 469 12.88 -25.01 9.83
N LEU A 470 12.84 -24.93 11.15
CA LEU A 470 11.70 -24.50 11.93
C LEU A 470 11.96 -23.13 12.52
N ILE A 471 10.99 -22.22 12.46
CA ILE A 471 11.07 -20.94 13.19
C ILE A 471 9.79 -20.77 13.99
N ASP A 472 9.97 -20.43 15.28
CA ASP A 472 8.92 -19.91 16.14
C ASP A 472 9.30 -18.49 16.57
N GLU A 473 8.44 -17.52 16.25
CA GLU A 473 8.66 -16.11 16.61
C GLU A 473 7.45 -15.53 17.32
N THR A 474 7.73 -14.81 18.41
CA THR A 474 6.72 -14.01 19.12
C THR A 474 7.17 -12.57 19.19
N ILE A 475 6.26 -11.62 18.97
CA ILE A 475 6.53 -10.18 19.06
C ILE A 475 5.41 -9.54 19.86
N LEU A 476 5.75 -8.97 21.02
CA LEU A 476 4.87 -8.07 21.78
C LEU A 476 5.34 -6.64 21.57
N ALA A 477 4.44 -5.77 21.13
CA ALA A 477 4.72 -4.37 20.94
C ALA A 477 3.69 -3.49 21.66
N LEU A 478 4.19 -2.41 22.27
CA LEU A 478 3.40 -1.36 22.89
C LEU A 478 3.84 -0.02 22.32
N TYR A 479 2.90 0.85 21.98
CA TYR A 479 3.25 2.18 21.49
C TYR A 479 2.37 3.28 22.06
N THR A 480 2.92 4.48 22.06
CA THR A 480 2.21 5.73 22.29
C THR A 480 2.66 6.76 21.24
N LYS A 481 1.73 7.56 20.77
CA LYS A 481 1.97 8.64 19.81
C LYS A 481 1.10 9.83 20.14
N ALA A 482 1.67 11.02 20.09
CA ALA A 482 0.96 12.28 20.24
C ALA A 482 1.15 13.15 19.01
N ASN A 483 0.06 13.77 18.55
CA ASN A 483 0.06 14.81 17.52
C ASN A 483 -0.45 16.10 18.12
N ALA A 484 0.23 17.22 17.81
CA ALA A 484 -0.15 18.54 18.30
C ALA A 484 0.09 19.60 17.23
N THR A 485 -0.87 20.51 17.07
CA THR A 485 -0.75 21.65 16.15
C THR A 485 -0.90 22.95 16.93
N PHE A 486 0.04 23.86 16.77
CA PHE A 486 0.04 25.20 17.41
C PHE A 486 0.30 26.26 16.36
N GLY A 487 -0.75 26.94 15.91
CA GLY A 487 -0.70 27.93 14.84
C GLY A 487 -0.15 27.29 13.55
N LYS A 488 1.03 27.72 13.11
CA LYS A 488 1.69 27.21 11.89
C LYS A 488 2.66 26.04 12.13
N TRP A 489 2.69 25.48 13.33
CA TRP A 489 3.56 24.38 13.69
C TRP A 489 2.72 23.12 13.95
N SER A 490 3.14 22.00 13.39
CA SER A 490 2.60 20.68 13.70
C SER A 490 3.72 19.77 14.18
N PHE A 491 3.43 19.04 15.25
CA PHE A 491 4.35 18.11 15.90
C PHE A 491 3.74 16.73 15.92
N SER A 492 4.52 15.74 15.61
CA SER A 492 4.18 14.33 15.85
C SER A 492 5.35 13.68 16.58
N GLY A 493 5.06 12.93 17.61
CA GLY A 493 6.08 12.21 18.39
C GLY A 493 5.54 10.93 18.97
N GLY A 494 6.30 9.85 18.86
CA GLY A 494 5.88 8.56 19.34
C GLY A 494 7.05 7.69 19.80
N VAL A 495 6.72 6.73 20.63
CA VAL A 495 7.65 5.72 21.14
C VAL A 495 6.98 4.37 21.06
N ARG A 496 7.69 3.40 20.50
CA ARG A 496 7.30 1.99 20.45
C ARG A 496 8.32 1.14 21.18
N TYR A 497 7.86 0.27 22.05
CA TYR A 497 8.65 -0.77 22.69
C TYR A 497 8.31 -2.11 22.04
N GLU A 498 9.32 -2.88 21.69
CA GLU A 498 9.15 -4.26 21.20
C GLU A 498 9.96 -5.24 22.05
N ASP A 499 9.28 -6.32 22.45
CA ASP A 499 9.86 -7.52 23.06
C ASP A 499 9.59 -8.69 22.09
N SER A 500 10.63 -9.18 21.45
CA SER A 500 10.49 -10.29 20.52
C SER A 500 11.50 -11.38 20.77
N ASN A 501 11.09 -12.60 20.50
CA ASN A 501 11.97 -13.78 20.54
C ASN A 501 11.75 -14.59 19.26
N THR A 502 12.85 -14.88 18.55
CA THR A 502 12.87 -15.73 17.35
C THR A 502 13.75 -16.94 17.64
N ASP A 503 13.16 -18.13 17.68
CA ASP A 503 13.83 -19.40 17.84
C ASP A 503 13.91 -20.10 16.49
N GLY A 504 15.09 -20.18 15.88
CA GLY A 504 15.36 -20.92 14.64
C GLY A 504 16.01 -22.26 14.94
N ASN A 505 15.46 -23.35 14.44
CA ASN A 505 15.99 -24.70 14.60
C ASN A 505 16.30 -25.34 13.25
N SER A 506 17.59 -25.56 12.97
CA SER A 506 18.04 -26.28 11.77
C SER A 506 18.29 -27.75 12.14
N ILE A 507 17.65 -28.65 11.43
CA ILE A 507 17.73 -30.10 11.59
C ILE A 507 18.26 -30.70 10.30
N PHE A 508 19.41 -31.33 10.35
CA PHE A 508 20.08 -31.92 9.18
C PHE A 508 20.96 -33.11 9.58
N MET A 509 21.32 -33.92 8.59
CA MET A 509 22.28 -35.00 8.80
C MET A 509 23.73 -34.51 8.64
N LYS A 510 24.60 -34.91 9.55
CA LYS A 510 26.03 -34.67 9.48
C LYS A 510 26.76 -35.95 9.89
N ASN A 511 27.52 -36.54 8.95
CA ASN A 511 28.25 -37.80 9.18
C ASN A 511 27.34 -38.90 9.77
N GLU A 512 26.21 -39.17 9.13
CA GLU A 512 25.19 -40.16 9.52
C GLU A 512 24.54 -39.89 10.91
N THR A 513 24.70 -38.70 11.46
CA THR A 513 24.13 -38.29 12.74
C THR A 513 23.18 -37.12 12.56
N LEU A 514 21.95 -37.26 13.07
CA LEU A 514 20.98 -36.16 13.07
C LEU A 514 21.45 -35.05 14.01
N VAL A 515 21.65 -33.86 13.49
CA VAL A 515 22.06 -32.68 14.23
C VAL A 515 20.91 -31.69 14.25
N SER A 516 20.60 -31.17 15.43
CA SER A 516 19.64 -30.07 15.62
C SER A 516 20.39 -28.90 16.24
N THR A 517 20.32 -27.76 15.59
CA THR A 517 20.97 -26.51 16.04
C THR A 517 19.91 -25.43 16.26
N VAL A 518 19.72 -25.03 17.51
CA VAL A 518 18.78 -23.98 17.86
C VAL A 518 19.51 -22.66 18.06
N LYS A 519 19.09 -21.63 17.35
CA LYS A 519 19.58 -20.26 17.53
C LYS A 519 18.46 -19.35 18.01
N LYS A 520 18.63 -18.76 19.19
CA LYS A 520 17.70 -17.82 19.82
C LYS A 520 18.10 -16.39 19.56
N ARG A 521 17.13 -15.53 19.22
CA ARG A 521 17.35 -14.10 18.95
C ARG A 521 16.34 -13.25 19.76
N PRO A 522 16.58 -13.05 21.07
CA PRO A 522 15.75 -12.15 21.85
C PRO A 522 16.09 -10.69 21.55
N ILE A 523 15.06 -9.84 21.40
CA ILE A 523 15.19 -8.41 21.18
C ILE A 523 14.28 -7.68 22.16
N LYS A 524 14.84 -6.69 22.90
CA LYS A 524 14.08 -5.77 23.75
C LYS A 524 14.59 -4.38 23.48
N LYS A 525 13.84 -3.61 22.69
CA LYS A 525 14.28 -2.28 22.25
C LYS A 525 13.14 -1.28 22.19
N ILE A 526 13.53 0.00 22.27
CA ILE A 526 12.65 1.15 22.11
C ILE A 526 12.94 1.79 20.75
N PHE A 527 11.89 2.13 20.03
CA PHE A 527 11.93 2.72 18.69
C PHE A 527 11.22 4.08 18.73
N PRO A 528 11.95 5.18 18.92
CA PRO A 528 11.39 6.52 18.87
C PRO A 528 11.17 7.01 17.43
N SER A 529 10.16 7.87 17.24
CA SER A 529 9.92 8.63 16.03
C SER A 529 9.46 10.04 16.38
N ALA A 530 9.86 11.03 15.59
CA ALA A 530 9.45 12.41 15.75
C ALA A 530 9.39 13.12 14.42
N SER A 531 8.46 14.05 14.27
CA SER A 531 8.32 14.89 13.10
C SER A 531 7.84 16.28 13.51
N ILE A 532 8.40 17.29 12.90
CA ILE A 532 8.05 18.69 13.11
C ILE A 532 7.85 19.32 11.75
N SER A 533 6.69 19.91 11.51
CA SER A 533 6.41 20.68 10.31
C SER A 533 6.02 22.12 10.63
N ARG A 534 6.29 23.00 9.69
CA ARG A 534 5.94 24.41 9.80
C ARG A 534 5.44 24.94 8.46
N GLU A 535 4.32 25.61 8.45
CA GLU A 535 3.90 26.48 7.37
C GLU A 535 4.70 27.79 7.44
N ILE A 536 5.65 27.95 6.51
CA ILE A 536 6.48 29.16 6.42
C ILE A 536 5.65 30.30 5.84
N SER A 537 4.89 30.01 4.77
CA SER A 537 3.93 30.91 4.13
C SER A 537 2.69 30.12 3.69
N GLU A 538 1.70 30.74 3.08
CA GLU A 538 0.52 30.06 2.52
C GLU A 538 0.88 29.00 1.47
N ALA A 539 2.00 29.16 0.77
CA ALA A 539 2.43 28.23 -0.27
C ALA A 539 3.62 27.37 0.14
N LEU A 540 4.44 27.81 1.12
CA LEU A 540 5.70 27.14 1.45
C LEU A 540 5.62 26.49 2.82
N GLY A 541 5.93 25.19 2.89
CA GLY A 541 6.07 24.42 4.13
C GLY A 541 7.45 23.77 4.25
N ALA A 542 7.83 23.43 5.47
CA ALA A 542 9.03 22.64 5.77
C ALA A 542 8.72 21.58 6.82
N ASN A 543 9.35 20.42 6.68
CA ASN A 543 9.22 19.30 7.59
C ASN A 543 10.59 18.72 7.92
N ILE A 544 10.81 18.36 9.19
CA ILE A 544 11.96 17.58 9.65
C ILE A 544 11.42 16.36 10.38
N SER A 545 11.95 15.19 10.08
CA SER A 545 11.56 13.93 10.73
C SER A 545 12.76 13.07 11.09
N TYR A 546 12.58 12.27 12.13
CA TYR A 546 13.51 11.28 12.63
C TYR A 546 12.78 9.98 12.97
N SER A 547 13.39 8.83 12.67
CA SER A 547 12.92 7.53 13.16
C SER A 547 14.09 6.59 13.40
N TYR A 548 13.95 5.73 14.41
CA TYR A 548 14.83 4.59 14.68
C TYR A 548 14.08 3.31 14.36
N ARG A 549 14.66 2.43 13.53
CA ARG A 549 13.98 1.28 12.92
C ARG A 549 14.81 0.00 13.06
N ILE A 550 14.16 -1.15 12.89
CA ILE A 550 14.79 -2.47 12.82
C ILE A 550 14.44 -3.13 11.48
N ARG A 551 15.40 -3.81 10.85
CA ARG A 551 15.14 -4.78 9.78
C ARG A 551 15.49 -6.17 10.32
N ARG A 552 14.49 -7.04 10.47
CA ARG A 552 14.69 -8.45 10.79
C ARG A 552 15.05 -9.21 9.51
N PRO A 553 15.95 -10.22 9.57
CA PRO A 553 16.12 -11.14 8.45
C PRO A 553 14.79 -11.77 8.05
N SER A 554 14.58 -12.00 6.76
CA SER A 554 13.42 -12.77 6.29
C SER A 554 13.53 -14.23 6.74
N TYR A 555 12.40 -14.92 6.84
CA TYR A 555 12.44 -16.34 7.19
C TYR A 555 13.17 -17.17 6.14
N GLY A 556 13.08 -16.79 4.86
CA GLY A 556 13.86 -17.38 3.78
C GLY A 556 15.36 -17.15 3.92
N SER A 557 15.77 -15.95 4.26
CA SER A 557 17.20 -15.59 4.45
C SER A 557 17.84 -16.33 5.61
N LEU A 558 17.06 -16.77 6.60
CA LEU A 558 17.55 -17.58 7.74
C LEU A 558 17.63 -19.07 7.42
N ASN A 559 17.02 -19.52 6.33
CA ASN A 559 17.01 -20.91 5.93
C ASN A 559 18.33 -21.29 5.26
N SER A 560 19.07 -22.24 5.82
CA SER A 560 20.38 -22.65 5.33
C SER A 560 20.36 -23.49 4.04
N PHE A 561 19.19 -23.71 3.44
CA PHE A 561 19.09 -24.48 2.21
C PHE A 561 19.76 -23.78 1.04
N ALA A 562 20.48 -24.56 0.23
CA ALA A 562 21.01 -24.09 -1.04
C ALA A 562 20.04 -24.43 -2.17
N GLU A 563 19.64 -23.42 -2.95
CA GLU A 563 18.89 -23.58 -4.19
C GLU A 563 19.84 -23.39 -5.36
N PHE A 564 20.03 -24.45 -6.15
CA PHE A 564 20.93 -24.44 -7.28
C PHE A 564 20.19 -23.98 -8.54
N LEU A 565 20.76 -22.98 -9.22
CA LEU A 565 20.36 -22.61 -10.57
C LEU A 565 21.02 -23.54 -11.60
N ASP A 566 22.28 -23.84 -11.40
CA ASP A 566 23.12 -24.79 -12.15
C ASP A 566 24.20 -25.35 -11.21
N PRO A 567 25.11 -26.27 -11.66
CA PRO A 567 26.11 -26.86 -10.77
C PRO A 567 27.10 -25.87 -10.14
N TYR A 568 27.27 -24.68 -10.74
CA TYR A 568 28.23 -23.68 -10.30
C TYR A 568 27.59 -22.44 -9.67
N SER A 569 26.26 -22.33 -9.68
CA SER A 569 25.52 -21.16 -9.17
C SER A 569 24.43 -21.56 -8.20
N ALA A 570 24.45 -21.03 -6.99
CA ALA A 570 23.46 -21.30 -5.97
C ALA A 570 23.11 -20.06 -5.14
N SER A 571 21.88 -19.99 -4.66
CA SER A 571 21.44 -19.10 -3.59
C SER A 571 21.31 -19.88 -2.29
N GLN A 572 21.73 -19.29 -1.16
CA GLN A 572 21.70 -19.95 0.14
C GLN A 572 21.35 -18.94 1.24
N GLY A 573 20.45 -19.31 2.16
CA GLY A 573 20.21 -18.50 3.34
C GLY A 573 21.30 -18.67 4.42
N ASN A 574 21.33 -17.71 5.34
CA ASN A 574 22.31 -17.65 6.42
C ASN A 574 21.62 -17.67 7.80
N PRO A 575 21.64 -18.80 8.51
CA PRO A 575 21.03 -18.89 9.85
C PRO A 575 21.77 -18.04 10.89
N ASN A 576 22.87 -17.39 10.54
CA ASN A 576 23.64 -16.54 11.45
C ASN A 576 23.26 -15.06 11.39
N LEU A 577 22.39 -14.67 10.49
CA LEU A 577 21.95 -13.29 10.37
C LEU A 577 21.38 -12.74 11.68
N THR A 578 21.72 -11.50 11.96
CA THR A 578 21.20 -10.67 13.03
C THR A 578 20.37 -9.52 12.47
N PRO A 579 19.43 -8.95 13.24
CA PRO A 579 18.71 -7.78 12.80
C PRO A 579 19.61 -6.57 12.64
N SER A 580 19.34 -5.74 11.65
CA SER A 580 19.96 -4.44 11.45
C SER A 580 19.13 -3.30 12.05
N TYR A 581 19.80 -2.21 12.43
CA TYR A 581 19.17 -1.06 13.07
C TYR A 581 19.54 0.23 12.35
N THR A 582 18.53 1.02 11.99
CA THR A 582 18.71 2.21 11.15
C THR A 582 18.23 3.48 11.86
N ASN A 583 19.09 4.48 11.97
CA ASN A 583 18.73 5.85 12.25
C ASN A 583 18.43 6.58 10.95
N LYS A 584 17.25 7.19 10.83
CA LYS A 584 16.84 7.96 9.65
C LYS A 584 16.53 9.39 10.01
N TYR A 585 17.08 10.32 9.22
CA TYR A 585 16.84 11.76 9.32
C TYR A 585 16.38 12.26 7.97
N GLN A 586 15.36 13.13 7.95
CA GLN A 586 14.86 13.69 6.71
C GLN A 586 14.40 15.12 6.89
N PHE A 587 14.70 15.94 5.89
CA PHE A 587 14.20 17.29 5.72
C PHE A 587 13.47 17.41 4.39
N ASN A 588 12.27 17.98 4.40
CA ASN A 588 11.45 18.21 3.21
C ASN A 588 11.05 19.68 3.12
N LEU A 589 10.99 20.20 1.89
CA LEU A 589 10.32 21.44 1.55
C LEU A 589 9.12 21.14 0.65
N THR A 590 8.00 21.78 0.93
CA THR A 590 6.77 21.67 0.14
C THR A 590 6.36 23.02 -0.42
N TYR A 591 5.80 23.01 -1.63
CA TYR A 591 5.15 24.16 -2.26
C TYR A 591 3.70 23.80 -2.57
N GLU A 592 2.73 24.56 -2.06
CA GLU A 592 1.29 24.24 -2.15
C GLU A 592 0.97 22.80 -1.72
N GLY A 593 1.59 22.34 -0.62
CA GLY A 593 1.44 21.00 -0.08
C GLY A 593 2.19 19.88 -0.83
N GLN A 594 2.79 20.17 -1.98
CA GLN A 594 3.53 19.18 -2.77
C GLN A 594 5.03 19.23 -2.45
N PRO A 595 5.68 18.09 -2.17
CA PRO A 595 7.11 18.06 -1.92
C PRO A 595 7.86 18.41 -3.22
N PHE A 596 8.79 19.35 -3.14
CA PHE A 596 9.64 19.71 -4.27
C PHE A 596 11.13 19.49 -3.99
N PHE A 597 11.54 19.51 -2.74
CA PHE A 597 12.92 19.30 -2.34
C PHE A 597 12.99 18.49 -1.06
N ALA A 598 13.90 17.52 -1.00
CA ALA A 598 14.17 16.74 0.21
C ALA A 598 15.64 16.36 0.33
N ILE A 599 16.10 16.24 1.58
CA ILE A 599 17.39 15.65 1.96
C ILE A 599 17.13 14.58 3.00
N GLY A 600 17.66 13.38 2.77
CA GLY A 600 17.62 12.29 3.72
C GLY A 600 19.03 11.77 4.00
N TYR A 601 19.22 11.32 5.24
CA TYR A 601 20.40 10.58 5.68
C TYR A 601 19.95 9.37 6.48
N SER A 602 20.53 8.22 6.22
CA SER A 602 20.34 7.02 7.02
C SER A 602 21.67 6.36 7.34
N ASP A 603 21.75 5.87 8.57
CA ASP A 603 22.90 5.17 9.10
C ASP A 603 22.42 3.85 9.71
N THR A 604 22.93 2.72 9.19
CA THR A 604 22.48 1.37 9.51
C THR A 604 23.62 0.54 10.07
N GLU A 605 23.48 0.15 11.32
CA GLU A 605 24.36 -0.80 12.00
C GLU A 605 23.94 -2.23 11.68
N ASP A 606 24.92 -3.16 11.58
CA ASP A 606 24.71 -4.58 11.25
C ASP A 606 23.87 -4.75 9.96
N ALA A 607 24.14 -3.94 8.93
CA ALA A 607 23.34 -3.89 7.72
C ALA A 607 23.30 -5.27 7.03
N ILE A 608 22.09 -5.74 6.69
CA ILE A 608 21.93 -6.98 5.93
C ILE A 608 22.26 -6.67 4.46
N PHE A 609 23.29 -7.35 3.96
CA PHE A 609 23.88 -7.17 2.64
C PHE A 609 23.87 -8.49 1.88
N GLU A 610 23.53 -8.47 0.62
CA GLU A 610 23.59 -9.64 -0.26
C GLU A 610 25.02 -9.81 -0.80
N LEU A 611 25.72 -10.78 -0.24
CA LEU A 611 27.10 -11.10 -0.59
C LEU A 611 27.13 -12.18 -1.64
N ILE A 612 27.86 -11.93 -2.71
CA ILE A 612 28.22 -12.92 -3.71
C ILE A 612 29.61 -13.45 -3.36
N GLN A 613 29.70 -14.74 -3.05
CA GLN A 613 30.96 -15.43 -2.70
C GLN A 613 31.35 -16.43 -3.78
N GLN A 614 32.60 -16.53 -4.05
CA GLN A 614 33.20 -17.55 -4.93
C GLN A 614 34.08 -18.51 -4.14
N ASP A 615 33.83 -19.80 -4.31
CA ASP A 615 34.72 -20.85 -3.84
C ASP A 615 35.62 -21.28 -4.97
N ASP A 616 36.89 -20.86 -4.92
CA ASP A 616 37.89 -21.15 -5.99
C ASP A 616 38.23 -22.64 -6.11
N ALA A 617 37.97 -23.44 -5.04
CA ALA A 617 38.26 -24.89 -5.09
C ALA A 617 37.19 -25.67 -5.86
N THR A 618 35.95 -25.23 -5.80
CA THR A 618 34.79 -25.87 -6.46
C THR A 618 34.28 -25.08 -7.65
N ALA A 619 34.84 -23.89 -7.86
CA ALA A 619 34.37 -22.88 -8.81
C ALA A 619 32.88 -22.50 -8.63
N GLN A 620 32.28 -22.73 -7.45
CA GLN A 620 30.91 -22.35 -7.14
C GLN A 620 30.84 -20.89 -6.77
N ILE A 621 29.80 -20.21 -7.29
CA ILE A 621 29.38 -18.89 -6.85
C ILE A 621 28.11 -19.03 -6.01
N ARG A 622 28.07 -18.36 -4.87
CA ARG A 622 26.93 -18.40 -3.96
C ARG A 622 26.48 -17.00 -3.60
N GLN A 623 25.21 -16.77 -3.72
CA GLN A 623 24.53 -15.58 -3.26
C GLN A 623 23.97 -15.83 -1.87
N MET A 624 24.33 -15.01 -0.88
CA MET A 624 23.93 -15.19 0.50
C MET A 624 23.85 -13.85 1.24
N GLU A 625 22.81 -13.62 2.03
CA GLU A 625 22.75 -12.46 2.91
C GLU A 625 23.73 -12.61 4.10
N VAL A 626 24.45 -11.52 4.41
CA VAL A 626 25.38 -11.41 5.56
C VAL A 626 25.14 -10.09 6.28
N ASN A 627 25.61 -9.98 7.54
CA ASN A 627 25.65 -8.68 8.18
C ASN A 627 27.00 -7.99 7.88
N VAL A 628 26.95 -6.76 7.41
CA VAL A 628 28.08 -5.86 7.26
C VAL A 628 28.04 -4.80 8.37
N GLU A 629 29.21 -4.30 8.75
CA GLU A 629 29.32 -3.44 9.95
C GLU A 629 28.52 -2.16 9.81
N ASN A 630 28.56 -1.54 8.63
CA ASN A 630 27.87 -0.26 8.41
C ASN A 630 27.32 -0.12 6.98
N ASN A 631 26.20 0.63 6.87
CA ASN A 631 25.68 1.15 5.62
C ASN A 631 25.15 2.57 5.84
N ALA A 632 25.82 3.55 5.25
CA ALA A 632 25.41 4.94 5.25
C ALA A 632 24.86 5.37 3.90
N ASN A 633 23.73 6.11 3.91
CA ASN A 633 23.12 6.58 2.68
C ASN A 633 22.72 8.05 2.79
N TRP A 634 23.11 8.83 1.77
CA TRP A 634 22.57 10.16 1.53
C TRP A 634 21.59 10.12 0.35
N ASN A 635 20.49 10.86 0.42
CA ASN A 635 19.60 11.08 -0.71
C ASN A 635 19.18 12.55 -0.79
N PHE A 636 19.23 13.08 -2.01
CA PHE A 636 18.79 14.43 -2.35
C PHE A 636 17.76 14.31 -3.45
N ARG A 637 16.63 15.00 -3.29
CA ARG A 637 15.53 14.93 -4.24
C ARG A 637 15.07 16.30 -4.63
N LEU A 638 14.84 16.49 -5.92
CA LEU A 638 14.28 17.70 -6.49
C LEU A 638 13.17 17.31 -7.47
N PHE A 639 11.96 17.78 -7.22
CA PHE A 639 10.78 17.49 -8.04
C PHE A 639 10.13 18.79 -8.52
N GLY A 640 9.51 18.75 -9.68
CA GLY A 640 8.75 19.88 -10.20
C GLY A 640 7.60 19.45 -11.10
N PRO A 641 6.46 20.17 -11.09
CA PRO A 641 5.37 19.92 -12.01
C PRO A 641 5.73 20.37 -13.42
N LEU A 642 5.22 19.63 -14.42
CA LEU A 642 5.36 19.99 -15.84
C LEU A 642 4.31 21.03 -16.31
N SER A 643 3.58 21.64 -15.39
CA SER A 643 2.51 22.60 -15.67
C SER A 643 2.96 23.88 -16.41
N PHE A 644 4.26 24.13 -16.52
CA PHE A 644 4.81 25.19 -17.36
C PHE A 644 4.64 24.90 -18.87
N ILE A 645 4.38 23.65 -19.25
CA ILE A 645 4.06 23.27 -20.64
C ILE A 645 2.55 23.22 -20.77
N LYS A 646 1.99 24.12 -21.59
CA LYS A 646 0.52 24.24 -21.76
C LYS A 646 -0.11 22.92 -22.22
N GLY A 647 -1.10 22.45 -21.47
CA GLY A 647 -1.84 21.22 -21.77
C GLY A 647 -1.15 19.94 -21.34
N VAL A 648 0.09 20.02 -20.84
CA VAL A 648 0.79 18.88 -20.26
C VAL A 648 0.56 18.86 -18.75
N GLU A 649 0.15 17.71 -18.24
CA GLU A 649 0.03 17.42 -16.82
C GLU A 649 1.09 16.37 -16.45
N GLY A 650 1.69 16.51 -15.27
CA GLY A 650 2.72 15.59 -14.80
C GLY A 650 3.80 16.25 -13.99
N PHE A 651 4.85 15.51 -13.77
CA PHE A 651 6.00 15.95 -13.00
C PHE A 651 7.30 15.34 -13.53
N THR A 652 8.41 15.98 -13.19
CA THR A 652 9.75 15.48 -13.45
C THR A 652 10.62 15.73 -12.23
N GLY A 653 11.72 14.99 -12.09
CA GLY A 653 12.59 15.17 -10.95
C GLY A 653 13.91 14.46 -11.05
N PHE A 654 14.78 14.80 -10.11
CA PHE A 654 16.08 14.20 -9.93
C PHE A 654 16.21 13.65 -8.52
N ILE A 655 16.81 12.48 -8.42
CA ILE A 655 17.21 11.84 -7.17
C ILE A 655 18.70 11.60 -7.25
N VAL A 656 19.45 12.14 -6.30
CA VAL A 656 20.89 11.84 -6.15
C VAL A 656 21.03 11.00 -4.89
N ILE A 657 21.67 9.85 -5.02
CA ILE A 657 21.85 8.88 -3.94
C ILE A 657 23.35 8.62 -3.79
N ASN A 658 23.82 8.60 -2.55
CA ASN A 658 25.09 7.99 -2.21
C ASN A 658 24.80 6.73 -1.38
N THR A 659 25.41 5.63 -1.75
CA THR A 659 25.35 4.37 -1.00
C THR A 659 26.76 3.99 -0.60
N ASP A 660 26.98 3.73 0.68
CA ASP A 660 28.27 3.48 1.29
C ASP A 660 28.20 2.25 2.20
N TYR A 661 28.82 1.15 1.80
CA TYR A 661 28.92 -0.10 2.55
C TYR A 661 30.35 -0.33 3.00
N GLU A 662 30.53 -0.57 4.29
CA GLU A 662 31.80 -0.90 4.89
C GLU A 662 31.72 -2.22 5.66
N SER A 663 32.64 -3.16 5.38
CA SER A 663 32.82 -4.38 6.16
C SER A 663 34.26 -4.88 6.10
N SER A 664 34.93 -4.85 7.22
CA SER A 664 36.27 -5.43 7.40
C SER A 664 36.23 -6.96 7.37
N THR A 665 35.15 -7.54 7.87
CA THR A 665 34.94 -8.99 7.96
C THR A 665 34.80 -9.63 6.57
N HIS A 666 34.15 -8.93 5.63
CA HIS A 666 33.87 -9.42 4.28
C HIS A 666 34.72 -8.72 3.20
N SER A 667 35.68 -7.85 3.61
CA SER A 667 36.52 -7.07 2.69
C SER A 667 35.70 -6.23 1.72
N ILE A 668 34.63 -5.59 2.24
CA ILE A 668 33.73 -4.72 1.48
C ILE A 668 34.04 -3.27 1.81
N ASP A 669 34.29 -2.47 0.79
CA ASP A 669 34.45 -1.01 0.85
C ASP A 669 33.89 -0.46 -0.48
N LEU A 670 32.58 -0.20 -0.49
CA LEU A 670 31.84 0.14 -1.69
C LEU A 670 31.11 1.47 -1.50
N ASN A 671 31.54 2.50 -2.19
CA ASN A 671 30.95 3.84 -2.16
C ASN A 671 30.59 4.31 -3.56
N LYS A 672 29.32 4.67 -3.80
CA LYS A 672 28.91 5.16 -5.11
C LYS A 672 27.85 6.24 -5.04
N TRP A 673 28.04 7.29 -5.84
CA TRP A 673 27.03 8.31 -6.13
C TRP A 673 26.27 7.97 -7.41
N SER A 674 24.95 8.08 -7.36
CA SER A 674 24.03 7.80 -8.46
C SER A 674 23.10 8.97 -8.68
N LEU A 675 22.83 9.33 -9.91
CA LEU A 675 21.83 10.31 -10.31
C LEU A 675 20.72 9.58 -11.08
N ILE A 676 19.49 9.76 -10.66
CA ILE A 676 18.31 9.24 -11.35
C ILE A 676 17.45 10.43 -11.76
N TRP A 677 17.21 10.58 -13.05
CA TRP A 677 16.18 11.46 -13.59
C TRP A 677 14.96 10.64 -13.95
N PHE A 678 13.78 11.13 -13.59
CA PHE A 678 12.53 10.52 -13.99
C PHE A 678 11.54 11.59 -14.44
N THR A 679 10.64 11.21 -15.31
CA THR A 679 9.58 12.08 -15.80
C THR A 679 8.32 11.28 -16.06
N GLN A 680 7.20 11.96 -15.86
CA GLN A 680 5.90 11.45 -16.24
C GLN A 680 5.05 12.61 -16.72
N ALA A 681 4.42 12.42 -17.85
CA ALA A 681 3.57 13.42 -18.46
C ALA A 681 2.31 12.77 -19.07
N SER A 682 1.22 13.50 -19.01
CA SER A 682 -0.01 13.19 -19.73
C SER A 682 -0.45 14.39 -20.57
N TYR A 683 -1.03 14.13 -21.72
CA TYR A 683 -1.54 15.14 -22.64
C TYR A 683 -2.84 14.64 -23.26
N GLU A 684 -3.88 15.49 -23.28
CA GLU A 684 -5.14 15.17 -23.93
C GLU A 684 -5.04 15.47 -25.41
N LEU A 685 -5.06 14.42 -26.20
CA LEU A 685 -5.10 14.47 -27.67
C LEU A 685 -6.52 14.78 -28.15
N PRO A 686 -6.72 15.19 -29.43
CA PRO A 686 -8.05 15.28 -30.04
C PRO A 686 -8.88 13.99 -29.85
N TYR A 687 -10.18 14.12 -29.80
CA TYR A 687 -11.16 13.04 -29.56
C TYR A 687 -11.11 12.45 -28.15
N GLU A 688 -10.69 13.22 -27.16
CA GLU A 688 -10.62 12.80 -25.74
C GLU A 688 -9.73 11.56 -25.54
N ILE A 689 -8.66 11.45 -26.32
CA ILE A 689 -7.65 10.41 -26.13
C ILE A 689 -6.61 10.94 -25.14
N ASN A 690 -6.46 10.29 -24.02
CA ASN A 690 -5.41 10.58 -23.06
C ASN A 690 -4.11 9.87 -23.48
N PHE A 691 -3.07 10.63 -23.79
CA PHE A 691 -1.72 10.13 -24.02
C PHE A 691 -0.90 10.30 -22.75
N GLU A 692 -0.25 9.22 -22.32
CA GLU A 692 0.64 9.22 -21.17
C GLU A 692 2.02 8.71 -21.57
N VAL A 693 3.05 9.33 -21.03
CA VAL A 693 4.44 8.91 -21.14
C VAL A 693 5.10 8.92 -19.78
N SER A 694 5.85 7.88 -19.46
CA SER A 694 6.71 7.81 -18.29
C SER A 694 8.07 7.24 -18.67
N GLY A 695 9.12 7.76 -18.05
CA GLY A 695 10.48 7.27 -18.29
C GLY A 695 11.41 7.63 -17.16
N SER A 696 12.48 6.86 -17.06
CA SER A 696 13.59 7.12 -16.16
C SER A 696 14.92 6.88 -16.82
N TYR A 697 15.92 7.62 -16.37
CA TYR A 697 17.33 7.43 -16.70
C TYR A 697 18.14 7.51 -15.42
N GLY A 698 18.98 6.52 -15.17
CA GLY A 698 19.89 6.50 -14.05
C GLY A 698 21.34 6.36 -14.50
N THR A 699 22.26 7.07 -13.84
CA THR A 699 23.69 6.79 -13.93
C THR A 699 23.98 5.49 -13.18
N GLY A 700 25.20 4.98 -13.25
CA GLY A 700 25.57 3.79 -12.50
C GLY A 700 25.21 3.89 -11.00
N ALA A 701 24.84 2.77 -10.42
CA ALA A 701 24.41 2.63 -9.03
C ALA A 701 25.11 1.45 -8.35
N LEU A 702 25.10 1.45 -7.03
CA LEU A 702 25.49 0.28 -6.25
C LEU A 702 24.22 -0.46 -5.81
N GLU A 703 24.05 -1.68 -6.25
CA GLU A 703 22.88 -2.50 -6.03
C GLU A 703 23.30 -3.87 -5.49
N GLU A 704 23.12 -4.09 -4.17
CA GLU A 704 23.39 -5.38 -3.50
C GLU A 704 24.78 -5.98 -3.83
N GLY A 705 25.82 -5.14 -3.74
CA GLY A 705 27.19 -5.57 -4.06
C GLY A 705 27.55 -5.58 -5.55
N VAL A 706 26.59 -5.30 -6.42
CA VAL A 706 26.84 -5.15 -7.87
C VAL A 706 26.97 -3.67 -8.21
N GLU A 707 28.05 -3.29 -8.83
CA GLU A 707 28.20 -1.98 -9.42
C GLU A 707 27.51 -1.97 -10.79
N VAL A 708 26.26 -1.45 -10.78
CA VAL A 708 25.39 -1.37 -11.96
C VAL A 708 25.82 -0.21 -12.85
N ASP A 709 25.80 -0.43 -14.14
CA ASP A 709 25.99 0.59 -15.16
C ASP A 709 24.71 1.46 -15.30
N TRP A 710 24.70 2.44 -16.22
CA TRP A 710 23.52 3.27 -16.46
C TRP A 710 22.32 2.43 -16.91
N PHE A 711 21.13 2.88 -16.57
CA PHE A 711 19.86 2.29 -17.00
C PHE A 711 18.93 3.33 -17.59
N ALA A 712 18.02 2.90 -18.45
CA ALA A 712 16.94 3.73 -18.97
C ALA A 712 15.71 2.88 -19.23
N ASP A 713 14.54 3.45 -19.00
CA ASP A 713 13.25 2.87 -19.38
C ASP A 713 12.31 3.95 -19.93
N LEU A 714 11.38 3.55 -20.81
CA LEU A 714 10.37 4.41 -21.40
C LEU A 714 9.10 3.61 -21.67
N ASP A 715 8.00 4.09 -21.10
CA ASP A 715 6.66 3.56 -21.30
C ASP A 715 5.75 4.65 -21.87
N PHE A 716 4.75 4.29 -22.67
CA PHE A 716 3.68 5.19 -23.07
C PHE A 716 2.34 4.47 -23.26
N SER A 717 1.24 5.19 -23.13
CA SER A 717 -0.08 4.63 -23.30
C SER A 717 -1.08 5.60 -23.91
N PHE A 718 -2.14 5.03 -24.48
CA PHE A 718 -3.28 5.75 -25.04
C PHE A 718 -4.56 5.25 -24.39
N GLY A 719 -5.25 6.14 -23.69
CA GLY A 719 -6.49 5.85 -22.98
C GLY A 719 -7.68 6.57 -23.59
N LYS A 720 -8.84 5.91 -23.66
CA LYS A 720 -10.11 6.55 -24.03
C LYS A 720 -11.27 5.97 -23.25
N LYS A 721 -12.25 6.85 -22.94
CA LYS A 721 -13.49 6.49 -22.25
C LYS A 721 -14.65 6.44 -23.25
N PHE A 722 -15.55 5.50 -23.06
CA PHE A 722 -16.75 5.28 -23.88
C PHE A 722 -17.96 5.01 -22.98
N LEU A 723 -19.17 5.09 -23.52
CA LEU A 723 -20.42 4.75 -22.84
C LEU A 723 -20.61 5.56 -21.53
N ASP A 724 -20.49 6.87 -21.62
CA ASP A 724 -20.59 7.78 -20.46
C ASP A 724 -19.63 7.36 -19.31
N ASP A 725 -18.35 7.16 -19.64
CA ASP A 725 -17.27 6.74 -18.75
C ASP A 725 -17.42 5.30 -18.18
N GLN A 726 -18.41 4.53 -18.62
CA GLN A 726 -18.59 3.15 -18.14
C GLN A 726 -17.55 2.19 -18.72
N LEU A 727 -17.16 2.35 -19.97
CA LEU A 727 -16.13 1.53 -20.61
C LEU A 727 -14.87 2.36 -20.80
N LYS A 728 -13.78 1.86 -20.27
CA LYS A 728 -12.45 2.45 -20.41
C LYS A 728 -11.57 1.50 -21.20
N VAL A 729 -10.88 2.02 -22.20
CA VAL A 729 -9.96 1.30 -23.06
C VAL A 729 -8.60 1.97 -22.93
N ASN A 730 -7.56 1.19 -22.63
CA ASN A 730 -6.17 1.67 -22.59
C ASN A 730 -5.28 0.73 -23.38
N LEU A 731 -4.48 1.29 -24.28
CA LEU A 731 -3.43 0.59 -25.03
C LEU A 731 -2.08 1.09 -24.52
N GLY A 732 -1.34 0.22 -23.86
CA GLY A 732 -0.05 0.50 -23.26
C GLY A 732 1.09 -0.16 -24.02
N PHE A 733 2.23 0.53 -24.04
CA PHE A 733 3.50 0.08 -24.58
C PHE A 733 4.55 0.29 -23.48
N SER A 734 5.04 -0.80 -22.93
CA SER A 734 6.02 -0.74 -21.84
C SER A 734 7.39 -1.17 -22.32
N LYS A 735 8.44 -0.62 -21.67
CA LYS A 735 9.84 -0.94 -21.97
C LYS A 735 10.23 -0.71 -23.44
N VAL A 736 9.65 0.33 -24.05
CA VAL A 736 9.94 0.70 -25.46
C VAL A 736 11.42 1.05 -25.64
N LEU A 737 11.98 1.71 -24.62
CA LEU A 737 13.41 1.88 -24.45
C LEU A 737 13.76 1.20 -23.12
N ASN A 738 14.43 0.07 -23.16
CA ASN A 738 14.86 -0.65 -21.97
C ASN A 738 16.30 -1.14 -22.19
N ARG A 739 17.20 -0.73 -21.32
CA ARG A 739 18.49 -1.36 -21.13
C ARG A 739 18.38 -2.27 -19.92
N GLY A 740 18.65 -3.56 -20.10
CA GLY A 740 18.72 -4.53 -19.01
C GLY A 740 19.71 -4.11 -17.92
N PHE A 741 19.71 -4.85 -16.85
CA PHE A 741 20.66 -4.68 -15.76
C PHE A 741 22.05 -5.18 -16.22
N VAL A 742 23.03 -4.29 -16.27
CA VAL A 742 24.43 -4.62 -16.60
C VAL A 742 25.28 -4.12 -15.45
N GLY A 743 26.13 -4.98 -14.92
CA GLY A 743 26.95 -4.61 -13.77
C GLY A 743 28.21 -5.44 -13.62
N VAL A 744 29.05 -5.04 -12.69
CA VAL A 744 30.26 -5.73 -12.30
C VAL A 744 30.29 -6.01 -10.82
N ILE A 745 30.92 -7.11 -10.45
CA ILE A 745 31.18 -7.50 -9.07
C ILE A 745 32.71 -7.55 -8.96
N ASP A 746 33.27 -6.70 -8.11
CA ASP A 746 34.70 -6.60 -7.91
C ASP A 746 35.01 -6.34 -6.43
N TYR A 747 34.85 -7.40 -5.63
CA TYR A 747 35.26 -7.41 -4.22
C TYR A 747 35.65 -8.83 -3.77
N GLY A 748 36.47 -8.91 -2.71
CA GLY A 748 36.99 -10.18 -2.23
C GLY A 748 37.83 -10.91 -3.31
N ASN A 749 37.44 -12.15 -3.64
CA ASN A 749 38.00 -12.94 -4.73
C ASN A 749 37.06 -13.05 -5.96
N VAL A 750 35.97 -12.29 -5.96
CA VAL A 750 35.02 -12.30 -7.08
C VAL A 750 35.39 -11.21 -8.06
N ASN A 751 35.61 -11.59 -9.30
CA ASN A 751 35.71 -10.69 -10.44
C ASN A 751 34.75 -11.20 -11.51
N ALA A 752 33.62 -10.54 -11.65
CA ALA A 752 32.55 -10.98 -12.53
C ALA A 752 31.88 -9.80 -13.22
N SER A 753 31.44 -10.01 -14.44
CA SER A 753 30.49 -9.15 -15.12
C SER A 753 29.15 -9.87 -15.29
N LEU A 754 28.09 -9.17 -15.08
CA LEU A 754 26.76 -9.74 -15.23
C LEU A 754 25.87 -8.84 -16.08
N GLU A 755 25.06 -9.46 -16.92
CA GLU A 755 23.98 -8.82 -17.67
C GLU A 755 22.69 -9.61 -17.43
N SER A 756 21.66 -8.94 -16.99
CA SER A 756 20.32 -9.51 -16.86
C SER A 756 19.35 -8.75 -17.74
N ASN A 757 18.85 -9.43 -18.75
CA ASN A 757 17.83 -8.92 -19.66
C ASN A 757 16.48 -9.53 -19.28
N GLY A 758 15.77 -8.87 -18.40
CA GLY A 758 14.39 -9.20 -18.07
C GLY A 758 13.43 -8.96 -19.24
N SER A 759 12.14 -9.00 -18.96
CA SER A 759 11.05 -8.81 -19.95
C SER A 759 11.36 -7.70 -20.97
N ARG A 760 11.10 -8.01 -22.25
CA ARG A 760 11.30 -7.09 -23.36
C ARG A 760 10.13 -6.13 -23.52
N GLN A 761 10.02 -5.49 -24.68
CA GLN A 761 8.90 -4.61 -25.02
C GLN A 761 7.57 -5.34 -24.87
N ASN A 762 6.64 -4.75 -24.10
CA ASN A 762 5.33 -5.30 -23.86
C ASN A 762 4.27 -4.39 -24.46
N VAL A 763 3.30 -4.99 -25.16
CA VAL A 763 2.10 -4.31 -25.66
C VAL A 763 0.89 -4.87 -24.94
N GLN A 764 0.11 -4.00 -24.30
CA GLN A 764 -1.02 -4.45 -23.51
C GLN A 764 -2.28 -3.63 -23.80
N LEU A 765 -3.39 -4.31 -24.10
CA LEU A 765 -4.73 -3.75 -24.20
C LEU A 765 -5.49 -4.03 -22.91
N ARG A 766 -5.97 -2.98 -22.25
CA ARG A 766 -6.80 -3.06 -21.03
C ARG A 766 -8.21 -2.56 -21.30
N LEU A 767 -9.20 -3.28 -20.81
CA LEU A 767 -10.61 -2.96 -20.86
C LEU A 767 -11.17 -2.98 -19.46
N ALA A 768 -11.84 -1.91 -19.02
CA ALA A 768 -12.53 -1.86 -17.74
C ALA A 768 -13.97 -1.37 -17.95
N TYR A 769 -14.94 -2.18 -17.53
CA TYR A 769 -16.35 -1.86 -17.63
C TYR A 769 -17.00 -1.76 -16.26
N ASN A 770 -17.50 -0.57 -15.91
CA ASN A 770 -18.20 -0.29 -14.67
C ASN A 770 -19.71 -0.42 -14.88
N PHE A 771 -20.40 -1.18 -14.03
CA PHE A 771 -21.83 -1.42 -14.10
C PHE A 771 -22.51 -1.21 -12.75
N GLY A 772 -23.86 -1.05 -12.79
CA GLY A 772 -24.68 -0.89 -11.58
C GLY A 772 -25.19 0.51 -11.39
N SER A 773 -25.62 0.86 -10.17
CA SER A 773 -26.21 2.16 -9.88
C SER A 773 -25.27 3.29 -10.27
N LYS A 774 -25.74 4.21 -11.13
CA LYS A 774 -25.00 5.42 -11.49
C LYS A 774 -24.62 6.18 -10.21
N PHE A 775 -23.41 6.65 -10.20
CA PHE A 775 -22.77 7.34 -9.09
C PHE A 775 -23.64 8.48 -8.56
N GLY A 776 -24.40 8.21 -7.48
CA GLY A 776 -24.81 9.29 -6.61
C GLY A 776 -23.55 9.81 -5.94
N LYS A 777 -23.35 11.12 -5.85
CA LYS A 777 -22.26 11.71 -5.08
C LYS A 777 -22.25 11.08 -3.69
N SER A 778 -21.09 10.58 -3.28
CA SER A 778 -20.87 10.13 -1.92
C SER A 778 -21.24 11.26 -0.97
N LYS A 779 -22.18 11.00 -0.05
CA LYS A 779 -22.54 11.94 1.04
C LYS A 779 -21.37 12.22 1.99
N THR A 780 -20.27 11.51 1.89
CA THR A 780 -19.05 11.71 2.67
C THR A 780 -18.36 13.04 2.40
N ASP A 781 -18.59 13.65 1.23
CA ASP A 781 -18.04 14.98 0.94
C ASP A 781 -18.74 16.13 1.70
N ARG A 782 -19.84 15.88 2.38
CA ARG A 782 -20.54 16.92 3.17
C ARG A 782 -20.21 16.95 4.66
N ASN A 783 -19.57 15.91 5.19
CA ASN A 783 -19.20 15.84 6.60
C ASN A 783 -17.70 15.62 6.82
N SER A 784 -16.87 15.59 5.79
CA SER A 784 -15.48 15.90 5.97
C SER A 784 -15.35 17.41 6.06
N THR A 785 -15.57 17.95 7.24
CA THR A 785 -15.00 19.25 7.56
C THR A 785 -13.49 19.13 7.36
N GLN A 786 -12.79 20.23 6.99
CA GLN A 786 -11.32 20.23 6.91
C GLN A 786 -10.68 19.56 8.15
N GLU A 787 -11.40 19.55 9.29
CA GLU A 787 -11.01 18.93 10.55
C GLU A 787 -11.15 17.40 10.53
N GLU A 788 -12.14 16.83 9.84
CA GLU A 788 -12.31 15.38 9.70
C GLU A 788 -11.28 14.81 8.73
N ASP A 789 -10.93 15.54 7.68
CA ASP A 789 -9.81 15.24 6.81
C ASP A 789 -8.48 15.34 7.58
N ARG A 790 -8.32 16.28 8.50
CA ARG A 790 -7.16 16.37 9.40
C ARG A 790 -7.06 15.16 10.34
N ILE A 791 -8.18 14.69 10.91
CA ILE A 791 -8.22 13.50 11.77
C ILE A 791 -7.98 12.22 10.96
N GLN A 792 -8.40 12.17 9.70
CA GLN A 792 -8.15 11.02 8.81
C GLN A 792 -6.73 11.02 8.25
N ASP A 793 -6.08 12.17 8.14
CA ASP A 793 -4.71 12.31 7.68
C ASP A 793 -3.69 12.04 8.79
N ASP A 794 -4.11 12.11 10.06
CA ASP A 794 -3.27 11.82 11.23
C ASP A 794 -3.32 10.34 11.66
N ASN A 795 -4.00 9.44 10.89
CA ASN A 795 -4.11 8.01 11.20
C ASN A 795 -3.55 7.12 10.11
#